data_4ec7e141375d492a2bf1c4887b0d40b4
#
_entry.id   4ec7e141375d492a2bf1c4887b0d40b4
#
_cell.length_a   1.000
_cell.length_b   1.000
_cell.length_c   1.000
_cell.angle_alpha   90.00
_cell.angle_beta   90.00
_cell.angle_gamma   90.00
#
_symmetry.space_group_name_H-M   'P 1'
#
loop_
_entity.id
_entity.type
_entity.pdbx_description
1 polymer ?
#
loop_
_entity_poly.entity_id
_entity_poly.type
_entity_poly.pdbx_seq_one_letter_code
_entity_poly.pdbx_strand_id
1 'polypeptide(L)'
;MTFVEKLKTYLKRPSTRAFLVFAAVYAVALGSIFWGAWALDKVPVAPDCQTTFAVDDAAAWFRGVLGGKEFIPSDLMHVVFGMYFWVELQFALAAFLAALGVAFYLRGRRCSRLACYGGGAAYGLMGYCFTLFSAGHLGWFLWLMYGPFAFGLVDRCVRKGKWRNWALLGAVLAWSSVRQPDLWLLFTLLTFAYGVWCLVRDRKTVRWGRAAAGVGLCVLATLLVGMPQYGHAIFHELAGREKQIAESTGGEASASAAKSDDPAVREKARAERWRFCTSWSLPPEDTLEFLVAEVHGGSNDPRIFNLPGNRPYTGRLGQQAVVPPGPGGLHPVTRAPLKGGETYWMPYRQHSLYFGFLTLGFALAGVVGWALLRRRPQDALQAGADWSDTPFWIGAAALVYLCALGGFTPFYRLVFALPFGDQIRCPVKFVHLLEFCTAVLAGFGVEFLRARFGAGRAWVAPVLAVVLALNVFDLARVDAKYLAVQDVAFQRAANEAAADVAQLGGGKVFVAMPPQEGGRVVAESFGLHGVETVEDPNAPDIRFVVAGGTTLRDNKALDAQLQSGALKSAGMYTLSATDGVRRAEQARAMLALLQVAAVPAPAPKEAPAPDRAKQLLTLLSVLATCGIAGWGLAALRRRRG
;
A
#
# COMPACT_ATOMS: atom_id res chain seq x y z
N MET A 1 -14.56 -12.83 41.66
CA MET A 1 -14.67 -11.60 40.80
C MET A 1 -15.37 -11.96 39.52
N THR A 2 -16.54 -11.40 39.29
CA THR A 2 -17.32 -11.61 38.07
C THR A 2 -16.60 -11.03 36.87
N PHE A 3 -16.97 -11.44 35.64
CA PHE A 3 -16.42 -10.85 34.39
C PHE A 3 -16.60 -9.33 34.39
N VAL A 4 -17.75 -8.83 34.83
CA VAL A 4 -18.08 -7.40 34.90
C VAL A 4 -17.16 -6.64 35.87
N GLU A 5 -16.85 -7.20 37.03
CA GLU A 5 -15.91 -6.59 38.00
C GLU A 5 -14.48 -6.56 37.46
N LYS A 6 -14.04 -7.62 36.77
CA LYS A 6 -12.74 -7.64 36.07
C LYS A 6 -12.68 -6.57 34.98
N LEU A 7 -13.73 -6.42 34.20
CA LEU A 7 -13.83 -5.42 33.14
C LEU A 7 -13.80 -3.98 33.72
N LYS A 8 -14.61 -3.70 34.78
CA LYS A 8 -14.60 -2.41 35.49
C LYS A 8 -13.21 -2.06 36.03
N THR A 9 -12.52 -3.04 36.62
CA THR A 9 -11.17 -2.86 37.17
C THR A 9 -10.15 -2.59 36.03
N TYR A 10 -10.30 -3.27 34.89
CA TYR A 10 -9.44 -3.06 33.73
C TYR A 10 -9.65 -1.68 33.10
N LEU A 11 -10.89 -1.23 32.95
CA LEU A 11 -11.25 0.09 32.42
C LEU A 11 -10.79 1.25 33.33
N LYS A 12 -10.65 1.03 34.63
CA LYS A 12 -10.12 2.03 35.58
C LYS A 12 -8.60 2.24 35.45
N ARG A 13 -7.86 1.32 34.80
CA ARG A 13 -6.40 1.45 34.65
C ARG A 13 -6.05 2.66 33.78
N PRO A 14 -5.11 3.54 34.22
CA PRO A 14 -4.70 4.70 33.42
C PRO A 14 -4.18 4.34 32.01
N SER A 15 -3.61 3.12 31.86
CA SER A 15 -3.18 2.61 30.55
C SER A 15 -4.33 2.33 29.61
N THR A 16 -5.40 1.76 30.11
CA THR A 16 -6.59 1.44 29.32
C THR A 16 -7.33 2.72 28.93
N ARG A 17 -7.46 3.67 29.86
CA ARG A 17 -8.09 4.96 29.55
C ARG A 17 -7.34 5.73 28.47
N ALA A 18 -6.01 5.84 28.59
CA ALA A 18 -5.20 6.51 27.57
C ALA A 18 -5.30 5.84 26.18
N PHE A 19 -5.36 4.50 26.16
CA PHE A 19 -5.60 3.74 24.93
C PHE A 19 -6.99 3.99 24.35
N LEU A 20 -8.03 4.00 25.19
CA LEU A 20 -9.40 4.24 24.74
C LEU A 20 -9.58 5.66 24.20
N VAL A 21 -8.97 6.66 24.84
CA VAL A 21 -8.99 8.04 24.34
C VAL A 21 -8.28 8.13 22.98
N PHE A 22 -7.10 7.52 22.86
CA PHE A 22 -6.39 7.45 21.59
C PHE A 22 -7.24 6.77 20.50
N ALA A 23 -7.78 5.58 20.82
CA ALA A 23 -8.60 4.83 19.87
C ALA A 23 -9.86 5.61 19.44
N ALA A 24 -10.51 6.34 20.37
CA ALA A 24 -11.67 7.16 20.06
C ALA A 24 -11.31 8.34 19.14
N VAL A 25 -10.26 9.10 19.44
CA VAL A 25 -9.79 10.20 18.59
C VAL A 25 -9.43 9.70 17.20
N TYR A 26 -8.73 8.58 17.14
CA TYR A 26 -8.28 7.99 15.88
C TYR A 26 -9.45 7.43 15.06
N ALA A 27 -10.43 6.80 15.71
CA ALA A 27 -11.64 6.31 15.07
C ALA A 27 -12.49 7.46 14.50
N VAL A 28 -12.58 8.61 15.21
CA VAL A 28 -13.28 9.80 14.69
C VAL A 28 -12.54 10.36 13.48
N ALA A 29 -11.21 10.42 13.50
CA ALA A 29 -10.41 10.87 12.36
C ALA A 29 -10.59 9.95 11.15
N LEU A 30 -10.48 8.63 11.33
CA LEU A 30 -10.75 7.66 10.26
C LEU A 30 -12.19 7.73 9.77
N GLY A 31 -13.15 7.89 10.69
CA GLY A 31 -14.55 8.11 10.35
C GLY A 31 -14.76 9.35 9.48
N SER A 32 -14.02 10.44 9.74
CA SER A 32 -14.11 11.66 8.92
C SER A 32 -13.56 11.45 7.49
N ILE A 33 -12.57 10.59 7.32
CA ILE A 33 -12.04 10.24 5.99
C ILE A 33 -13.03 9.37 5.22
N PHE A 34 -13.53 8.30 5.85
CA PHE A 34 -14.34 7.27 5.21
C PHE A 34 -15.85 7.51 5.27
N TRP A 35 -16.30 8.64 5.84
CA TRP A 35 -17.72 8.92 6.02
C TRP A 35 -18.53 8.85 4.73
N GLY A 36 -17.99 9.41 3.65
CA GLY A 36 -18.63 9.38 2.33
C GLY A 36 -18.82 7.95 1.78
N ALA A 37 -17.90 7.04 2.10
CA ALA A 37 -18.02 5.63 1.73
C ALA A 37 -19.02 4.92 2.67
N TRP A 38 -18.81 4.99 3.98
CA TRP A 38 -19.60 4.23 4.96
C TRP A 38 -21.08 4.62 5.04
N ALA A 39 -21.38 5.93 4.90
CA ALA A 39 -22.75 6.44 5.06
C ALA A 39 -23.58 6.38 3.77
N LEU A 40 -22.96 6.27 2.60
CA LEU A 40 -23.61 6.45 1.30
C LEU A 40 -23.61 5.17 0.43
N ASP A 41 -23.34 4.01 1.01
CA ASP A 41 -23.23 2.74 0.29
C ASP A 41 -22.29 2.83 -0.93
N LYS A 42 -21.12 3.45 -0.70
CA LYS A 42 -20.08 3.66 -1.69
C LYS A 42 -18.81 2.90 -1.31
N VAL A 43 -18.04 2.53 -2.30
CA VAL A 43 -16.72 1.91 -2.12
C VAL A 43 -15.63 2.80 -2.67
N PRO A 44 -14.45 2.80 -2.05
CA PRO A 44 -13.30 3.50 -2.59
C PRO A 44 -12.92 2.98 -3.97
N VAL A 45 -12.57 3.88 -4.87
CA VAL A 45 -12.12 3.57 -6.22
C VAL A 45 -10.65 3.85 -6.34
N ALA A 46 -9.93 2.88 -6.84
CA ALA A 46 -8.51 2.98 -7.06
C ALA A 46 -8.18 3.04 -8.55
N PRO A 47 -7.54 4.12 -9.03
CA PRO A 47 -7.29 4.29 -10.45
C PRO A 47 -6.23 3.37 -11.04
N ASP A 48 -5.24 2.98 -10.26
CA ASP A 48 -4.03 2.35 -10.78
C ASP A 48 -4.00 0.83 -10.60
N CYS A 49 -4.35 0.38 -9.41
CA CYS A 49 -4.45 -1.04 -9.08
C CYS A 49 -5.83 -1.29 -8.49
N GLN A 50 -6.81 -1.49 -9.34
CA GLN A 50 -8.15 -1.72 -8.83
C GLN A 50 -8.20 -3.05 -8.10
N THR A 51 -8.64 -2.98 -6.89
CA THR A 51 -9.06 -4.16 -6.17
C THR A 51 -10.45 -4.50 -6.62
N THR A 52 -10.54 -5.63 -7.20
CA THR A 52 -11.80 -6.26 -7.45
C THR A 52 -12.44 -6.64 -6.13
N PHE A 53 -13.49 -5.97 -5.81
CA PHE A 53 -14.40 -6.32 -4.74
C PHE A 53 -15.45 -7.33 -5.23
N ALA A 54 -15.11 -8.05 -6.26
CA ALA A 54 -16.02 -8.86 -7.04
C ALA A 54 -16.49 -10.11 -6.32
N VAL A 55 -15.81 -10.53 -5.28
CA VAL A 55 -16.19 -11.73 -4.55
C VAL A 55 -16.80 -11.35 -3.21
N ASP A 56 -18.11 -11.16 -3.21
CA ASP A 56 -18.91 -10.93 -2.00
C ASP A 56 -19.12 -12.23 -1.19
N ASP A 57 -18.32 -13.28 -1.47
CA ASP A 57 -18.47 -14.62 -0.91
C ASP A 57 -17.23 -15.02 -0.10
N ALA A 58 -17.38 -15.01 1.23
CA ALA A 58 -16.37 -15.52 2.16
C ALA A 58 -15.98 -16.98 1.86
N ALA A 59 -16.91 -17.79 1.33
CA ALA A 59 -16.64 -19.16 0.95
C ALA A 59 -15.74 -19.25 -0.28
N ALA A 60 -15.87 -18.33 -1.23
CA ALA A 60 -14.97 -18.25 -2.40
C ALA A 60 -13.55 -17.84 -1.97
N TRP A 61 -13.42 -16.90 -1.04
CA TRP A 61 -12.12 -16.57 -0.45
C TRP A 61 -11.49 -17.80 0.23
N PHE A 62 -12.28 -18.54 1.03
CA PHE A 62 -11.79 -19.72 1.73
C PHE A 62 -11.38 -20.83 0.75
N ARG A 63 -12.18 -21.05 -0.31
CA ARG A 63 -11.82 -21.97 -1.41
C ARG A 63 -10.52 -21.53 -2.09
N GLY A 64 -10.32 -20.22 -2.31
CA GLY A 64 -9.08 -19.67 -2.86
C GLY A 64 -7.86 -20.00 -1.99
N VAL A 65 -7.96 -19.80 -0.67
CA VAL A 65 -6.87 -20.16 0.27
C VAL A 65 -6.61 -21.67 0.24
N LEU A 66 -7.65 -22.50 0.24
CA LEU A 66 -7.50 -23.95 0.11
C LEU A 66 -6.95 -24.35 -1.27
N GLY A 67 -7.20 -23.54 -2.30
CA GLY A 67 -6.64 -23.70 -3.65
C GLY A 67 -5.19 -23.28 -3.82
N GLY A 68 -4.54 -22.77 -2.74
CA GLY A 68 -3.12 -22.36 -2.77
C GLY A 68 -2.90 -20.85 -2.83
N LYS A 69 -3.96 -20.04 -2.63
CA LYS A 69 -3.82 -18.59 -2.48
C LYS A 69 -3.15 -18.26 -1.15
N GLU A 70 -2.41 -17.14 -1.11
CA GLU A 70 -1.74 -16.71 0.10
C GLU A 70 -2.72 -16.48 1.26
N PHE A 71 -2.27 -16.83 2.47
CA PHE A 71 -3.00 -16.57 3.70
C PHE A 71 -2.37 -15.41 4.47
N ILE A 72 -3.17 -14.40 4.73
CA ILE A 72 -2.80 -13.26 5.57
C ILE A 72 -3.80 -13.19 6.73
N PRO A 73 -3.35 -13.06 8.01
CA PRO A 73 -4.27 -13.07 9.15
C PRO A 73 -5.38 -12.01 9.08
N SER A 74 -5.10 -10.84 8.52
CA SER A 74 -6.11 -9.80 8.33
C SER A 74 -7.22 -10.21 7.37
N ASP A 75 -6.94 -11.12 6.44
CA ASP A 75 -7.94 -11.60 5.48
C ASP A 75 -9.07 -12.41 6.13
N LEU A 76 -8.87 -12.93 7.36
CA LEU A 76 -9.95 -13.53 8.14
C LEU A 76 -11.12 -12.56 8.37
N MET A 77 -10.87 -11.26 8.31
CA MET A 77 -11.92 -10.24 8.45
C MET A 77 -12.91 -10.26 7.27
N HIS A 78 -12.51 -10.79 6.09
CA HIS A 78 -13.45 -11.03 4.98
C HIS A 78 -14.61 -11.95 5.38
N VAL A 79 -14.32 -12.93 6.24
CA VAL A 79 -15.34 -13.87 6.74
C VAL A 79 -16.32 -13.17 7.67
N VAL A 80 -15.85 -12.17 8.42
CA VAL A 80 -16.64 -11.50 9.48
C VAL A 80 -17.49 -10.35 8.92
N PHE A 81 -16.92 -9.56 8.00
CA PHE A 81 -17.53 -8.28 7.59
C PHE A 81 -18.04 -8.26 6.14
N GLY A 82 -17.85 -9.33 5.38
CA GLY A 82 -18.13 -9.33 3.94
C GLY A 82 -17.12 -8.48 3.14
N MET A 83 -17.13 -8.62 1.82
CA MET A 83 -16.05 -8.10 0.99
C MET A 83 -16.03 -6.57 0.92
N TYR A 84 -17.16 -5.94 0.66
CA TYR A 84 -17.21 -4.48 0.50
C TYR A 84 -16.85 -3.74 1.77
N PHE A 85 -17.49 -4.11 2.87
CA PHE A 85 -17.22 -3.50 4.17
C PHE A 85 -15.79 -3.80 4.66
N TRP A 86 -15.28 -5.00 4.36
CA TRP A 86 -13.92 -5.38 4.71
C TRP A 86 -12.87 -4.48 4.03
N VAL A 87 -13.04 -4.14 2.76
CA VAL A 87 -12.04 -3.33 2.06
C VAL A 87 -11.90 -1.96 2.72
N GLU A 88 -12.98 -1.28 3.02
CA GLU A 88 -12.95 0.01 3.70
C GLU A 88 -12.37 -0.12 5.11
N LEU A 89 -12.78 -1.15 5.85
CA LEU A 89 -12.27 -1.42 7.18
C LEU A 89 -10.79 -1.80 7.18
N GLN A 90 -10.31 -2.45 6.12
CA GLN A 90 -8.89 -2.83 5.97
C GLN A 90 -7.97 -1.61 6.06
N PHE A 91 -8.35 -0.50 5.48
CA PHE A 91 -7.55 0.72 5.54
C PHE A 91 -7.54 1.36 6.91
N ALA A 92 -8.73 1.49 7.49
CA ALA A 92 -8.86 1.97 8.84
C ALA A 92 -8.07 1.08 9.82
N LEU A 93 -8.16 -0.23 9.64
CA LEU A 93 -7.42 -1.20 10.44
C LEU A 93 -5.90 -1.11 10.20
N ALA A 94 -5.47 -0.98 8.96
CA ALA A 94 -4.05 -0.86 8.61
C ALA A 94 -3.43 0.39 9.24
N ALA A 95 -4.09 1.54 9.09
CA ALA A 95 -3.66 2.79 9.70
C ALA A 95 -3.61 2.70 11.24
N PHE A 96 -4.63 2.07 11.84
CA PHE A 96 -4.67 1.87 13.29
C PHE A 96 -3.56 0.93 13.79
N LEU A 97 -3.32 -0.18 13.09
CA LEU A 97 -2.24 -1.11 13.45
C LEU A 97 -0.85 -0.50 13.20
N ALA A 98 -0.69 0.29 12.15
CA ALA A 98 0.52 1.07 11.91
C ALA A 98 0.84 1.99 13.10
N ALA A 99 -0.17 2.74 13.57
CA ALA A 99 -0.06 3.59 14.75
C ALA A 99 0.34 2.78 15.99
N LEU A 100 -0.27 1.62 16.20
CA LEU A 100 0.08 0.73 17.32
C LEU A 100 1.49 0.14 17.19
N GLY A 101 1.97 -0.14 15.97
CA GLY A 101 3.32 -0.64 15.71
C GLY A 101 4.39 0.36 16.14
N VAL A 102 4.23 1.64 15.75
CA VAL A 102 5.11 2.73 16.21
C VAL A 102 5.02 2.92 17.72
N ALA A 103 3.80 2.91 18.28
CA ALA A 103 3.60 3.02 19.73
C ALA A 103 4.26 1.85 20.48
N PHE A 104 4.23 0.63 19.93
CA PHE A 104 4.88 -0.54 20.48
C PHE A 104 6.42 -0.38 20.51
N TYR A 105 7.01 0.18 19.45
CA TYR A 105 8.42 0.50 19.39
C TYR A 105 8.79 1.56 20.45
N LEU A 106 8.13 2.72 20.43
CA LEU A 106 8.39 3.84 21.36
C LEU A 106 8.19 3.42 22.84
N ARG A 107 7.21 2.55 23.09
CA ARG A 107 7.01 1.99 24.43
C ARG A 107 8.17 1.09 24.87
N GLY A 108 8.80 0.39 23.95
CA GLY A 108 10.06 -0.34 24.17
C GLY A 108 11.18 0.59 24.59
N ARG A 109 11.19 1.81 24.08
CA ARG A 109 12.15 2.89 24.43
C ARG A 109 11.74 3.69 25.67
N ARG A 110 10.77 3.21 26.47
CA ARG A 110 10.27 3.81 27.72
C ARG A 110 9.63 5.18 27.54
N CYS A 111 9.25 5.58 26.34
CA CYS A 111 8.51 6.81 26.12
C CYS A 111 7.14 6.77 26.84
N SER A 112 6.61 7.94 27.19
CA SER A 112 5.29 8.11 27.76
C SER A 112 4.21 7.63 26.77
N ARG A 113 3.00 7.36 27.28
CA ARG A 113 1.89 6.96 26.41
C ARG A 113 1.52 8.03 25.40
N LEU A 114 1.59 9.30 25.84
CA LEU A 114 1.31 10.43 24.97
C LEU A 114 2.28 10.47 23.78
N ALA A 115 3.57 10.30 24.01
CA ALA A 115 4.59 10.20 22.98
C ALA A 115 4.38 8.97 22.06
N CYS A 116 4.04 7.82 22.66
CA CYS A 116 3.79 6.59 21.90
C CYS A 116 2.61 6.74 20.95
N TYR A 117 1.47 7.24 21.44
CA TYR A 117 0.27 7.37 20.63
C TYR A 117 0.34 8.56 19.66
N GLY A 118 1.02 9.66 20.05
CA GLY A 118 1.22 10.81 19.17
C GLY A 118 2.07 10.47 17.94
N GLY A 119 3.25 9.86 18.16
CA GLY A 119 4.10 9.39 17.06
C GLY A 119 3.41 8.31 16.20
N GLY A 120 2.71 7.39 16.87
CA GLY A 120 1.96 6.34 16.16
C GLY A 120 0.85 6.90 15.27
N ALA A 121 0.01 7.78 15.82
CA ALA A 121 -1.10 8.40 15.08
C ALA A 121 -0.62 9.16 13.85
N ALA A 122 0.48 9.90 13.98
CA ALA A 122 1.09 10.59 12.85
C ALA A 122 1.46 9.60 11.73
N TYR A 123 2.17 8.51 12.03
CA TYR A 123 2.58 7.54 11.01
C TYR A 123 1.40 6.93 10.26
N GLY A 124 0.35 6.53 10.96
CA GLY A 124 -0.80 5.88 10.33
C GLY A 124 -1.63 6.78 9.41
N LEU A 125 -1.43 8.11 9.49
CA LEU A 125 -2.15 9.11 8.71
C LEU A 125 -1.21 10.04 7.92
N MET A 126 0.09 9.75 7.83
CA MET A 126 0.96 10.52 6.94
C MET A 126 0.58 10.27 5.48
N GLY A 127 0.54 11.35 4.71
CA GLY A 127 -0.10 11.40 3.42
C GLY A 127 0.39 10.37 2.43
N TYR A 128 1.70 10.14 2.32
CA TYR A 128 2.22 9.19 1.34
C TYR A 128 1.81 7.74 1.63
N CYS A 129 1.92 7.31 2.89
CA CYS A 129 1.46 5.99 3.29
C CYS A 129 -0.04 5.82 3.10
N PHE A 130 -0.83 6.80 3.53
CA PHE A 130 -2.28 6.69 3.53
C PHE A 130 -2.88 6.83 2.14
N THR A 131 -2.49 7.87 1.38
CA THR A 131 -3.13 8.19 0.12
C THR A 131 -2.73 7.32 -1.06
N LEU A 132 -1.62 6.58 -0.98
CA LEU A 132 -1.33 5.50 -1.93
C LEU A 132 -2.40 4.42 -1.97
N PHE A 133 -3.19 4.33 -0.92
CA PHE A 133 -4.42 3.60 -0.93
C PHE A 133 -5.39 4.07 -2.01
N SER A 134 -5.62 5.35 -2.13
CA SER A 134 -6.51 5.89 -3.16
C SER A 134 -6.03 5.57 -4.58
N ALA A 135 -4.73 5.33 -4.76
CA ALA A 135 -4.16 4.82 -6.00
C ALA A 135 -4.34 3.31 -6.21
N GLY A 136 -4.77 2.56 -5.18
CA GLY A 136 -5.02 1.12 -5.25
C GLY A 136 -3.83 0.22 -4.94
N HIS A 137 -2.74 0.77 -4.45
CA HIS A 137 -1.57 -0.02 -4.07
C HIS A 137 -1.77 -0.76 -2.74
N LEU A 138 -2.73 -1.68 -2.72
CA LEU A 138 -3.16 -2.40 -1.50
C LEU A 138 -2.07 -3.23 -0.84
N GLY A 139 -1.14 -3.77 -1.62
CA GLY A 139 -0.01 -4.52 -1.09
C GLY A 139 0.85 -3.69 -0.11
N TRP A 140 0.88 -2.37 -0.26
CA TRP A 140 1.62 -1.48 0.61
C TRP A 140 1.04 -1.40 2.01
N PHE A 141 -0.28 -1.62 2.14
CA PHE A 141 -0.94 -1.64 3.45
C PHE A 141 -0.52 -2.78 4.35
N LEU A 142 -0.15 -3.92 3.78
CA LEU A 142 0.36 -5.04 4.57
C LEU A 142 1.66 -4.66 5.27
N TRP A 143 2.54 -3.93 4.57
CA TRP A 143 3.71 -3.39 5.23
C TRP A 143 3.35 -2.34 6.28
N LEU A 144 2.48 -1.39 5.95
CA LEU A 144 2.01 -0.37 6.88
C LEU A 144 1.41 -1.00 8.15
N MET A 145 0.62 -2.06 7.99
CA MET A 145 -0.06 -2.78 9.07
C MET A 145 0.91 -3.54 9.97
N TYR A 146 1.84 -4.28 9.41
CA TYR A 146 2.68 -5.22 10.15
C TYR A 146 4.11 -4.72 10.37
N GLY A 147 4.70 -4.04 9.39
CA GLY A 147 6.11 -3.67 9.37
C GLY A 147 6.59 -2.86 10.58
N PRO A 148 5.87 -1.85 11.07
CA PRO A 148 6.29 -1.08 12.24
C PRO A 148 6.54 -1.91 13.49
N PHE A 149 5.85 -3.05 13.64
CA PHE A 149 6.11 -3.97 14.77
C PHE A 149 7.48 -4.63 14.69
N ALA A 150 8.06 -4.78 13.49
CA ALA A 150 9.36 -5.42 13.31
C ALA A 150 10.45 -4.72 14.12
N PHE A 151 10.49 -3.38 14.11
CA PHE A 151 11.50 -2.61 14.84
C PHE A 151 11.43 -2.81 16.36
N GLY A 152 10.20 -2.81 16.93
CA GLY A 152 10.02 -3.12 18.34
C GLY A 152 10.32 -4.58 18.69
N LEU A 153 10.13 -5.51 17.75
CA LEU A 153 10.49 -6.92 17.92
C LEU A 153 12.01 -7.10 17.85
N VAL A 154 12.71 -6.44 16.92
CA VAL A 154 14.18 -6.46 16.83
C VAL A 154 14.82 -6.03 18.15
N ASP A 155 14.40 -4.86 18.69
CA ASP A 155 14.91 -4.40 20.00
C ASP A 155 14.68 -5.44 21.11
N ARG A 156 13.50 -6.09 21.13
CA ARG A 156 13.19 -7.14 22.11
C ARG A 156 13.96 -8.45 21.86
N CYS A 157 14.22 -8.78 20.61
CA CYS A 157 15.05 -9.94 20.24
C CYS A 157 16.47 -9.78 20.80
N VAL A 158 17.09 -8.64 20.55
CA VAL A 158 18.45 -8.35 20.99
C VAL A 158 18.54 -8.25 22.52
N ARG A 159 17.66 -7.46 23.14
CA ARG A 159 17.73 -7.22 24.60
C ARG A 159 17.23 -8.38 25.46
N LYS A 160 16.21 -9.11 25.01
CA LYS A 160 15.58 -10.17 25.83
C LYS A 160 15.91 -11.56 25.40
N GLY A 161 16.39 -11.77 24.16
CA GLY A 161 16.80 -13.06 23.61
C GLY A 161 15.72 -14.17 23.65
N LYS A 162 14.43 -13.83 23.67
CA LYS A 162 13.33 -14.81 23.78
C LYS A 162 12.99 -15.37 22.41
N TRP A 163 12.98 -16.67 22.24
CA TRP A 163 12.69 -17.39 20.99
C TRP A 163 11.41 -16.93 20.31
N ARG A 164 10.33 -16.73 21.08
CA ARG A 164 9.06 -16.25 20.55
C ARG A 164 9.14 -14.88 19.87
N ASN A 165 10.05 -13.98 20.33
CA ASN A 165 10.19 -12.65 19.70
C ASN A 165 10.82 -12.82 18.31
N TRP A 166 11.78 -13.75 18.17
CA TRP A 166 12.41 -14.08 16.89
C TRP A 166 11.41 -14.73 15.92
N ALA A 167 10.60 -15.68 16.40
CA ALA A 167 9.55 -16.29 15.58
C ALA A 167 8.49 -15.27 15.15
N LEU A 168 8.06 -14.39 16.06
CA LEU A 168 7.12 -13.31 15.75
C LEU A 168 7.71 -12.30 14.76
N LEU A 169 9.01 -11.97 14.88
CA LEU A 169 9.68 -11.12 13.92
C LEU A 169 9.65 -11.75 12.53
N GLY A 170 9.95 -13.03 12.41
CA GLY A 170 9.89 -13.75 11.14
C GLY A 170 8.49 -13.77 10.54
N ALA A 171 7.46 -14.02 11.35
CA ALA A 171 6.06 -13.97 10.89
C ALA A 171 5.64 -12.57 10.41
N VAL A 172 6.01 -11.52 11.15
CA VAL A 172 5.74 -10.13 10.76
C VAL A 172 6.42 -9.78 9.44
N LEU A 173 7.68 -10.16 9.24
CA LEU A 173 8.39 -9.94 7.99
C LEU A 173 7.72 -10.70 6.83
N ALA A 174 7.28 -11.95 7.05
CA ALA A 174 6.57 -12.73 6.04
C ALA A 174 5.24 -12.08 5.64
N TRP A 175 4.39 -11.72 6.60
CA TRP A 175 3.11 -11.07 6.30
C TRP A 175 3.27 -9.71 5.60
N SER A 176 4.36 -8.99 5.90
CA SER A 176 4.67 -7.72 5.27
C SER A 176 5.16 -7.86 3.82
N SER A 177 5.62 -9.04 3.41
CA SER A 177 6.19 -9.26 2.07
C SER A 177 5.14 -9.48 0.99
N VAL A 178 3.89 -9.81 1.40
CA VAL A 178 2.82 -10.16 0.47
C VAL A 178 2.47 -8.98 -0.44
N ARG A 179 2.40 -9.23 -1.75
CA ARG A 179 1.93 -8.33 -2.81
C ARG A 179 2.80 -7.11 -3.16
N GLN A 180 3.86 -6.78 -2.37
CA GLN A 180 4.77 -5.67 -2.71
C GLN A 180 6.22 -5.99 -2.31
N PRO A 181 6.92 -6.83 -3.08
CA PRO A 181 8.24 -7.34 -2.71
C PRO A 181 9.34 -6.26 -2.68
N ASP A 182 9.24 -5.22 -3.51
CA ASP A 182 10.23 -4.14 -3.56
C ASP A 182 10.17 -3.25 -2.30
N LEU A 183 8.99 -2.86 -1.87
CA LEU A 183 8.82 -2.09 -0.64
C LEU A 183 9.22 -2.92 0.59
N TRP A 184 8.80 -4.20 0.61
CA TRP A 184 9.23 -5.14 1.64
C TRP A 184 10.75 -5.24 1.74
N LEU A 185 11.45 -5.30 0.60
CA LEU A 185 12.91 -5.34 0.57
C LEU A 185 13.51 -4.10 1.24
N LEU A 186 13.04 -2.89 0.87
CA LEU A 186 13.55 -1.64 1.42
C LEU A 186 13.37 -1.57 2.95
N PHE A 187 12.20 -1.92 3.43
CA PHE A 187 11.95 -1.95 4.87
C PHE A 187 12.69 -3.08 5.60
N THR A 188 12.87 -4.23 4.95
CA THR A 188 13.64 -5.34 5.52
C THR A 188 15.11 -4.93 5.66
N LEU A 189 15.66 -4.23 4.66
CA LEU A 189 17.01 -3.66 4.75
C LEU A 189 17.14 -2.65 5.88
N LEU A 190 16.16 -1.77 6.06
CA LEU A 190 16.14 -0.83 7.19
C LEU A 190 16.01 -1.58 8.53
N THR A 191 15.17 -2.60 8.59
CA THR A 191 15.01 -3.46 9.79
C THR A 191 16.30 -4.20 10.12
N PHE A 192 16.99 -4.70 9.10
CA PHE A 192 18.30 -5.34 9.25
C PHE A 192 19.34 -4.34 9.76
N ALA A 193 19.45 -3.15 9.14
CA ALA A 193 20.36 -2.09 9.58
C ALA A 193 20.08 -1.70 11.03
N TYR A 194 18.82 -1.58 11.43
CA TYR A 194 18.43 -1.35 12.81
C TYR A 194 18.82 -2.53 13.72
N GLY A 195 18.71 -3.77 13.24
CA GLY A 195 19.18 -4.95 13.96
C GLY A 195 20.69 -4.90 14.25
N VAL A 196 21.48 -4.56 13.24
CA VAL A 196 22.94 -4.36 13.39
C VAL A 196 23.21 -3.24 14.40
N TRP A 197 22.50 -2.11 14.29
CA TRP A 197 22.59 -1.03 15.27
C TRP A 197 22.34 -1.50 16.71
N CYS A 198 21.26 -2.27 16.93
CA CYS A 198 20.94 -2.83 18.24
C CYS A 198 22.02 -3.76 18.77
N LEU A 199 22.59 -4.61 17.90
CA LEU A 199 23.70 -5.52 18.27
C LEU A 199 24.96 -4.75 18.66
N VAL A 200 25.31 -3.70 17.92
CA VAL A 200 26.48 -2.84 18.22
C VAL A 200 26.26 -2.05 19.52
N ARG A 201 25.08 -1.46 19.67
CA ARG A 201 24.68 -0.69 20.85
C ARG A 201 24.73 -1.53 22.13
N ASP A 202 24.15 -2.72 22.08
CA ASP A 202 24.01 -3.61 23.23
C ASP A 202 25.09 -4.70 23.28
N ARG A 203 26.20 -4.57 22.51
CA ARG A 203 27.24 -5.59 22.29
C ARG A 203 27.79 -6.25 23.56
N LYS A 204 27.84 -5.50 24.68
CA LYS A 204 28.34 -6.00 25.96
C LYS A 204 27.35 -6.93 26.67
N THR A 205 26.07 -6.88 26.34
CA THR A 205 25.00 -7.63 26.99
C THR A 205 24.41 -8.71 26.10
N VAL A 206 24.70 -8.68 24.79
CA VAL A 206 24.21 -9.64 23.81
C VAL A 206 24.83 -11.03 24.04
N ARG A 207 23.96 -12.03 24.08
CA ARG A 207 24.37 -13.44 24.05
C ARG A 207 24.46 -13.89 22.59
N TRP A 208 25.64 -13.74 22.00
CA TRP A 208 25.86 -13.92 20.54
C TRP A 208 25.38 -15.25 19.99
N GLY A 209 25.67 -16.38 20.65
CA GLY A 209 25.16 -17.68 20.20
C GLY A 209 23.63 -17.77 20.18
N ARG A 210 22.97 -17.17 21.19
CA ARG A 210 21.50 -17.10 21.21
C ARG A 210 20.95 -16.15 20.16
N ALA A 211 21.65 -15.05 19.88
CA ALA A 211 21.26 -14.11 18.84
C ALA A 211 21.38 -14.75 17.46
N ALA A 212 22.48 -15.44 17.16
CA ALA A 212 22.66 -16.15 15.90
C ALA A 212 21.59 -17.23 15.67
N ALA A 213 21.34 -18.08 16.68
CA ALA A 213 20.28 -19.09 16.60
C ALA A 213 18.88 -18.44 16.49
N GLY A 214 18.69 -17.28 17.12
CA GLY A 214 17.47 -16.48 17.01
C GLY A 214 17.24 -15.94 15.60
N VAL A 215 18.30 -15.44 14.94
CA VAL A 215 18.26 -15.03 13.53
C VAL A 215 17.88 -16.22 12.65
N GLY A 216 18.48 -17.40 12.87
CA GLY A 216 18.12 -18.62 12.16
C GLY A 216 16.64 -18.97 12.32
N LEU A 217 16.09 -18.86 13.55
CA LEU A 217 14.66 -19.07 13.81
C LEU A 217 13.79 -18.00 13.12
N CYS A 218 14.23 -16.75 13.08
CA CYS A 218 13.52 -15.67 12.37
C CYS A 218 13.46 -15.97 10.87
N VAL A 219 14.57 -16.33 10.25
CA VAL A 219 14.62 -16.71 8.83
C VAL A 219 13.73 -17.92 8.56
N LEU A 220 13.82 -18.96 9.37
CA LEU A 220 12.96 -20.15 9.24
C LEU A 220 11.48 -19.79 9.34
N ALA A 221 11.09 -18.96 10.32
CA ALA A 221 9.71 -18.52 10.48
C ALA A 221 9.25 -17.65 9.28
N THR A 222 10.13 -16.77 8.76
CA THR A 222 9.84 -15.98 7.55
C THR A 222 9.59 -16.89 6.35
N LEU A 223 10.45 -17.86 6.12
CA LEU A 223 10.30 -18.80 5.01
C LEU A 223 9.04 -19.66 5.15
N LEU A 224 8.79 -20.23 6.31
CA LEU A 224 7.61 -21.10 6.53
C LEU A 224 6.28 -20.32 6.39
N VAL A 225 6.20 -19.11 6.93
CA VAL A 225 4.98 -18.31 6.86
C VAL A 225 4.78 -17.71 5.46
N GLY A 226 5.85 -17.26 4.80
CA GLY A 226 5.81 -16.64 3.48
C GLY A 226 5.96 -17.62 2.29
N MET A 227 6.01 -18.91 2.55
CA MET A 227 6.35 -19.94 1.55
C MET A 227 5.49 -19.93 0.28
N PRO A 228 4.15 -19.76 0.37
CA PRO A 228 3.31 -19.72 -0.84
C PRO A 228 3.70 -18.58 -1.78
N GLN A 229 4.07 -17.44 -1.21
CA GLN A 229 4.40 -16.23 -1.93
C GLN A 229 5.82 -16.25 -2.51
N TYR A 230 6.80 -16.72 -1.74
CA TYR A 230 8.19 -16.78 -2.24
C TYR A 230 8.30 -17.77 -3.39
N GLY A 231 7.53 -18.87 -3.36
CA GLY A 231 7.43 -19.77 -4.50
C GLY A 231 6.92 -19.07 -5.75
N HIS A 232 5.83 -18.30 -5.63
CA HIS A 232 5.28 -17.54 -6.75
C HIS A 232 6.25 -16.44 -7.23
N ALA A 233 6.80 -15.65 -6.31
CA ALA A 233 7.72 -14.56 -6.64
C ALA A 233 9.01 -15.07 -7.31
N ILE A 234 9.61 -16.15 -6.80
CA ILE A 234 10.86 -16.71 -7.35
C ILE A 234 10.62 -17.32 -8.73
N PHE A 235 9.52 -18.03 -8.94
CA PHE A 235 9.29 -18.77 -10.19
C PHE A 235 8.55 -17.97 -11.27
N HIS A 236 7.79 -16.92 -10.92
CA HIS A 236 6.96 -16.18 -11.88
C HIS A 236 7.29 -14.69 -11.95
N GLU A 237 7.48 -14.00 -10.83
CA GLU A 237 7.68 -12.55 -10.87
C GLU A 237 9.08 -12.14 -11.31
N LEU A 238 10.12 -12.89 -10.97
CA LEU A 238 11.47 -12.58 -11.45
C LEU A 238 11.58 -12.76 -12.95
N ALA A 239 11.00 -13.83 -13.49
CA ALA A 239 10.93 -14.04 -14.94
C ALA A 239 10.00 -13.02 -15.64
N GLY A 240 8.85 -12.69 -15.01
CA GLY A 240 7.93 -11.68 -15.51
C GLY A 240 8.47 -10.26 -15.42
N ARG A 241 9.27 -9.95 -14.41
CA ARG A 241 9.92 -8.63 -14.28
C ARG A 241 10.93 -8.34 -15.36
N GLU A 242 11.74 -9.30 -15.76
CA GLU A 242 12.62 -9.11 -16.94
C GLU A 242 11.80 -8.77 -18.18
N LYS A 243 10.68 -9.44 -18.38
CA LYS A 243 9.75 -9.14 -19.48
C LYS A 243 9.09 -7.77 -19.33
N GLN A 244 8.61 -7.43 -18.14
CA GLN A 244 7.98 -6.13 -17.84
C GLN A 244 8.97 -4.96 -17.93
N ILE A 245 10.22 -5.16 -17.54
CA ILE A 245 11.30 -4.19 -17.72
C ILE A 245 11.61 -4.07 -19.21
N ALA A 246 11.69 -5.18 -19.94
CA ALA A 246 11.88 -5.18 -21.38
C ALA A 246 10.74 -4.43 -22.09
N GLU A 247 9.50 -4.71 -21.77
CA GLU A 247 8.31 -4.03 -22.33
C GLU A 247 8.29 -2.53 -22.01
N SER A 248 8.62 -2.13 -20.78
CA SER A 248 8.61 -0.72 -20.34
C SER A 248 9.84 0.10 -20.80
N THR A 249 10.92 -0.56 -21.22
CA THR A 249 12.15 0.07 -21.71
C THR A 249 12.32 0.00 -23.24
N GLY A 250 11.29 -0.44 -23.97
CA GLY A 250 11.35 -0.52 -25.45
C GLY A 250 11.51 -1.92 -26.01
N GLY A 251 11.16 -2.96 -25.20
CA GLY A 251 11.06 -4.34 -25.65
C GLY A 251 12.29 -5.21 -25.36
N GLU A 252 12.23 -6.46 -25.85
CA GLU A 252 13.31 -7.46 -25.71
C GLU A 252 14.67 -6.97 -26.24
N ALA A 253 14.65 -5.93 -27.09
CA ALA A 253 15.83 -5.25 -27.59
C ALA A 253 16.71 -4.64 -26.48
N SER A 254 16.12 -4.16 -25.35
CA SER A 254 16.90 -3.56 -24.26
C SER A 254 17.64 -4.61 -23.41
N ALA A 255 17.05 -5.79 -23.20
CA ALA A 255 17.70 -6.87 -22.45
C ALA A 255 18.84 -7.52 -23.26
N SER A 256 18.65 -7.67 -24.59
CA SER A 256 19.70 -8.14 -25.49
C SER A 256 20.80 -7.08 -25.71
N ALA A 257 20.42 -5.79 -25.74
CA ALA A 257 21.35 -4.67 -25.86
C ALA A 257 22.29 -4.56 -24.63
N ALA A 258 21.82 -4.88 -23.43
CA ALA A 258 22.66 -4.90 -22.23
C ALA A 258 23.77 -5.97 -22.29
N LYS A 259 23.58 -7.01 -23.08
CA LYS A 259 24.55 -8.11 -23.33
C LYS A 259 25.34 -7.94 -24.64
N SER A 260 25.12 -6.86 -25.38
CA SER A 260 25.80 -6.57 -26.63
C SER A 260 27.31 -6.34 -26.42
N ASP A 261 28.14 -6.81 -27.35
CA ASP A 261 29.58 -6.53 -27.33
C ASP A 261 29.90 -5.08 -27.76
N ASP A 262 28.95 -4.40 -28.38
CA ASP A 262 29.09 -2.98 -28.79
C ASP A 262 28.98 -2.05 -27.56
N PRO A 263 30.03 -1.29 -27.21
CA PRO A 263 30.03 -0.35 -26.09
C PRO A 263 28.93 0.72 -26.19
N ALA A 264 28.65 1.21 -27.40
CA ALA A 264 27.62 2.25 -27.59
C ALA A 264 26.20 1.72 -27.31
N VAL A 265 25.92 0.47 -27.71
CA VAL A 265 24.66 -0.20 -27.44
C VAL A 265 24.48 -0.44 -25.92
N ARG A 266 25.53 -0.86 -25.24
CA ARG A 266 25.51 -1.04 -23.79
C ARG A 266 25.30 0.25 -23.02
N GLU A 267 25.96 1.33 -23.46
CA GLU A 267 25.80 2.64 -22.81
C GLU A 267 24.38 3.18 -22.98
N LYS A 268 23.80 3.03 -24.17
CA LYS A 268 22.40 3.39 -24.42
C LYS A 268 21.44 2.59 -23.54
N ALA A 269 21.60 1.28 -23.45
CA ALA A 269 20.78 0.41 -22.59
C ALA A 269 20.91 0.79 -21.11
N ARG A 270 22.14 1.13 -20.66
CA ARG A 270 22.37 1.59 -19.28
C ARG A 270 21.71 2.94 -19.01
N ALA A 271 21.72 3.86 -19.97
CA ALA A 271 21.06 5.16 -19.87
C ALA A 271 19.52 5.00 -19.81
N GLU A 272 18.96 4.10 -20.60
CA GLU A 272 17.53 3.76 -20.55
C GLU A 272 17.14 3.13 -19.22
N ARG A 273 17.95 2.19 -18.72
CA ARG A 273 17.76 1.59 -17.39
C ARG A 273 17.83 2.63 -16.28
N TRP A 274 18.78 3.55 -16.34
CA TRP A 274 18.87 4.66 -15.39
C TRP A 274 17.61 5.53 -15.42
N ARG A 275 17.11 5.91 -16.61
CA ARG A 275 15.86 6.68 -16.72
C ARG A 275 14.67 5.95 -16.12
N PHE A 276 14.56 4.64 -16.38
CA PHE A 276 13.52 3.79 -15.81
C PHE A 276 13.59 3.76 -14.28
N CYS A 277 14.76 3.48 -13.70
CA CYS A 277 14.95 3.39 -12.27
C CYS A 277 14.74 4.70 -11.54
N THR A 278 15.08 5.83 -12.18
CA THR A 278 14.92 7.18 -11.62
C THR A 278 13.58 7.83 -11.94
N SER A 279 12.68 7.16 -12.66
CA SER A 279 11.29 7.60 -12.81
C SER A 279 10.62 7.71 -11.42
N TRP A 280 9.78 8.72 -11.24
CA TRP A 280 9.16 9.06 -9.96
C TRP A 280 10.17 9.30 -8.83
N SER A 281 11.29 9.94 -9.14
CA SER A 281 12.17 10.54 -8.14
C SER A 281 11.48 11.73 -7.46
N LEU A 282 11.69 11.91 -6.17
CA LEU A 282 11.16 13.05 -5.42
C LEU A 282 11.86 14.35 -5.88
N PRO A 283 11.15 15.30 -6.53
CA PRO A 283 11.74 16.58 -6.84
C PRO A 283 12.11 17.35 -5.57
N PRO A 284 13.26 18.03 -5.51
CA PRO A 284 13.66 18.80 -4.32
C PRO A 284 12.62 19.84 -3.88
N GLU A 285 11.94 20.48 -4.83
CA GLU A 285 10.88 21.46 -4.56
C GLU A 285 9.65 20.81 -3.91
N ASP A 286 9.32 19.57 -4.24
CA ASP A 286 8.18 18.85 -3.66
C ASP A 286 8.43 18.50 -2.17
N THR A 287 9.65 18.66 -1.66
CA THR A 287 9.95 18.54 -0.23
C THR A 287 9.15 19.53 0.62
N LEU A 288 8.76 20.68 0.06
CA LEU A 288 7.89 21.64 0.74
C LEU A 288 6.52 21.03 1.07
N GLU A 289 6.06 20.05 0.31
CA GLU A 289 4.79 19.38 0.57
C GLU A 289 4.79 18.54 1.85
N PHE A 290 5.94 18.14 2.34
CA PHE A 290 6.02 17.51 3.66
C PHE A 290 5.47 18.44 4.76
N LEU A 291 5.61 19.75 4.57
CA LEU A 291 5.21 20.79 5.51
C LEU A 291 3.85 21.41 5.19
N VAL A 292 3.57 21.65 3.91
CA VAL A 292 2.35 22.31 3.42
C VAL A 292 1.72 21.43 2.35
N ALA A 293 0.53 20.92 2.60
CA ALA A 293 -0.16 20.03 1.67
C ALA A 293 -0.44 20.73 0.32
N GLU A 294 -0.24 19.98 -0.77
CA GLU A 294 -0.67 20.35 -2.12
C GLU A 294 -0.07 21.68 -2.65
N VAL A 295 1.18 22.01 -2.28
CA VAL A 295 1.88 23.21 -2.79
C VAL A 295 1.87 23.23 -4.32
N HIS A 296 2.13 22.07 -4.94
CA HIS A 296 2.14 21.87 -6.39
C HIS A 296 0.85 21.23 -6.93
N GLY A 297 -0.25 21.26 -6.18
CA GLY A 297 -1.48 20.55 -6.49
C GLY A 297 -1.53 19.15 -5.89
N GLY A 298 -2.68 18.48 -5.99
CA GLY A 298 -2.94 17.20 -5.33
C GLY A 298 -2.59 15.99 -6.20
N SER A 299 -3.36 15.76 -7.24
CA SER A 299 -3.30 14.53 -8.06
C SER A 299 -3.48 14.84 -9.54
N ASN A 300 -2.97 13.96 -10.41
CA ASN A 300 -3.28 14.00 -11.83
C ASN A 300 -4.47 13.10 -12.21
N ASP A 301 -5.03 12.36 -11.24
CA ASP A 301 -6.23 11.56 -11.48
C ASP A 301 -7.48 12.46 -11.49
N PRO A 302 -8.27 12.46 -12.58
CA PRO A 302 -9.48 13.28 -12.69
C PRO A 302 -10.49 13.04 -11.58
N ARG A 303 -10.57 11.83 -11.05
CA ARG A 303 -11.48 11.46 -9.97
C ARG A 303 -11.09 12.09 -8.63
N ILE A 304 -9.81 12.43 -8.47
CA ILE A 304 -9.28 13.08 -7.29
C ILE A 304 -9.23 14.59 -7.48
N PHE A 305 -8.63 15.09 -8.57
CA PHE A 305 -8.47 16.55 -8.71
C PHE A 305 -9.79 17.29 -9.00
N ASN A 306 -10.81 16.60 -9.51
CA ASN A 306 -12.15 17.17 -9.67
C ASN A 306 -12.97 17.22 -8.37
N LEU A 307 -12.50 16.60 -7.27
CA LEU A 307 -13.15 16.75 -5.98
C LEU A 307 -13.03 18.19 -5.45
N PRO A 308 -14.03 18.69 -4.69
CA PRO A 308 -14.01 20.06 -4.19
C PRO A 308 -12.75 20.40 -3.40
N GLY A 309 -12.10 21.49 -3.76
CA GLY A 309 -10.89 21.99 -3.08
C GLY A 309 -9.58 21.32 -3.52
N ASN A 310 -9.62 20.43 -4.52
CA ASN A 310 -8.42 19.85 -5.11
C ASN A 310 -7.98 20.60 -6.37
N ARG A 311 -6.72 20.40 -6.75
CA ARG A 311 -6.12 20.98 -7.96
C ARG A 311 -5.25 19.92 -8.64
N PRO A 312 -5.13 19.96 -9.98
CA PRO A 312 -4.19 19.10 -10.69
C PRO A 312 -2.76 19.31 -10.18
N TYR A 313 -2.00 18.23 -10.08
CA TYR A 313 -0.59 18.32 -9.75
C TYR A 313 0.22 18.90 -10.94
N THR A 314 1.04 19.90 -10.66
CA THR A 314 1.84 20.65 -11.65
C THR A 314 3.35 20.57 -11.40
N GLY A 315 3.80 19.78 -10.41
CA GLY A 315 5.23 19.58 -10.11
C GLY A 315 5.91 18.63 -11.08
N ARG A 316 7.10 18.15 -10.72
CA ARG A 316 7.95 17.29 -11.57
C ARG A 316 7.99 15.83 -11.09
N LEU A 317 7.20 15.42 -10.13
CA LEU A 317 7.11 13.99 -9.78
C LEU A 317 6.45 13.24 -10.95
N GLY A 318 7.17 12.30 -11.54
CA GLY A 318 6.68 11.58 -12.71
C GLY A 318 7.80 10.90 -13.47
N GLN A 319 7.63 10.74 -14.77
CA GLN A 319 8.61 10.08 -15.65
C GLN A 319 9.02 10.96 -16.82
N GLN A 320 10.21 10.70 -17.34
CA GLN A 320 10.61 11.29 -18.61
C GLN A 320 9.96 10.50 -19.76
N ALA A 321 9.30 11.19 -20.64
CA ALA A 321 8.74 10.66 -21.86
C ALA A 321 9.43 11.28 -23.08
N VAL A 322 9.48 10.53 -24.18
CA VAL A 322 10.03 11.00 -25.46
C VAL A 322 8.88 11.19 -26.42
N VAL A 323 8.81 12.34 -27.08
CA VAL A 323 7.83 12.56 -28.14
C VAL A 323 8.16 11.62 -29.30
N PRO A 324 7.19 10.83 -29.81
CA PRO A 324 7.45 9.98 -30.97
C PRO A 324 8.04 10.76 -32.13
N PRO A 325 8.91 10.15 -32.94
CA PRO A 325 9.40 10.79 -34.19
C PRO A 325 8.22 11.17 -35.09
N GLY A 326 8.20 12.40 -35.56
CA GLY A 326 7.12 12.90 -36.40
C GLY A 326 6.70 14.33 -36.04
N PRO A 327 5.55 14.79 -36.52
CA PRO A 327 5.03 16.08 -36.11
C PRO A 327 4.85 16.10 -34.58
N GLY A 328 5.39 17.12 -33.94
CA GLY A 328 5.36 17.30 -32.51
C GLY A 328 3.92 17.36 -31.95
N GLY A 329 3.78 17.08 -30.67
CA GLY A 329 2.51 17.17 -29.96
C GLY A 329 2.49 18.34 -28.97
N LEU A 330 1.48 18.37 -28.13
CA LEU A 330 1.40 19.31 -27.01
C LEU A 330 1.76 18.59 -25.69
N HIS A 331 2.51 19.27 -24.85
CA HIS A 331 2.78 18.78 -23.49
C HIS A 331 1.45 18.53 -22.75
N PRO A 332 1.24 17.35 -22.17
CA PRO A 332 -0.08 16.97 -21.64
C PRO A 332 -0.60 17.91 -20.55
N VAL A 333 0.29 18.50 -19.76
CA VAL A 333 -0.06 19.39 -18.65
C VAL A 333 0.05 20.87 -19.05
N THR A 334 1.21 21.30 -19.54
CA THR A 334 1.46 22.72 -19.83
C THR A 334 0.88 23.19 -21.16
N ARG A 335 0.46 22.24 -22.03
CA ARG A 335 -0.01 22.50 -23.39
C ARG A 335 1.02 23.19 -24.31
N ALA A 336 2.27 23.27 -23.89
CA ALA A 336 3.35 23.81 -24.72
C ALA A 336 3.64 22.89 -25.90
N PRO A 337 3.98 23.41 -27.07
CA PRO A 337 4.37 22.60 -28.23
C PRO A 337 5.65 21.82 -27.92
N LEU A 338 5.68 20.54 -28.29
CA LEU A 338 6.82 19.64 -28.18
C LEU A 338 7.28 19.23 -29.57
N LYS A 339 8.60 19.11 -29.78
CA LYS A 339 9.19 18.65 -31.05
C LYS A 339 9.30 17.12 -31.08
N GLY A 340 9.15 16.51 -32.23
CA GLY A 340 9.42 15.09 -32.44
C GLY A 340 10.83 14.72 -31.97
N GLY A 341 10.95 13.64 -31.16
CA GLY A 341 12.21 13.21 -30.53
C GLY A 341 12.61 13.98 -29.28
N GLU A 342 11.88 15.04 -28.90
CA GLU A 342 12.15 15.80 -27.69
C GLU A 342 11.80 14.97 -26.43
N THR A 343 12.68 15.03 -25.42
CA THR A 343 12.41 14.46 -24.12
C THR A 343 11.72 15.50 -23.25
N TYR A 344 10.58 15.16 -22.70
CA TYR A 344 9.84 16.03 -21.81
C TYR A 344 9.52 15.30 -20.51
N TRP A 345 9.20 16.08 -19.49
CA TRP A 345 8.79 15.56 -18.19
C TRP A 345 7.28 15.39 -18.15
N MET A 346 6.80 14.17 -17.94
CA MET A 346 5.39 13.85 -17.78
C MET A 346 5.08 13.72 -16.28
N PRO A 347 4.54 14.77 -15.64
CA PRO A 347 4.18 14.71 -14.24
C PRO A 347 3.01 13.74 -14.05
N TYR A 348 3.15 12.87 -13.06
CA TYR A 348 2.08 11.96 -12.69
C TYR A 348 2.17 11.65 -11.23
N ARG A 349 1.18 12.11 -10.45
CA ARG A 349 1.04 11.88 -9.03
C ARG A 349 -0.40 11.59 -8.67
N GLN A 350 -0.64 10.64 -7.78
CA GLN A 350 -1.96 10.22 -7.31
C GLN A 350 -2.11 10.33 -5.79
N HIS A 351 -1.05 10.72 -5.08
CA HIS A 351 -0.94 10.66 -3.64
C HIS A 351 -0.43 11.98 -3.06
N SER A 352 -0.67 12.17 -1.76
CA SER A 352 -0.11 13.29 -0.98
C SER A 352 1.30 12.98 -0.47
N LEU A 353 2.12 13.99 -0.34
CA LEU A 353 3.42 13.92 0.34
C LEU A 353 3.39 14.58 1.73
N TYR A 354 2.23 14.92 2.24
CA TYR A 354 2.07 15.69 3.45
C TYR A 354 2.38 14.90 4.73
N PHE A 355 3.37 15.34 5.50
CA PHE A 355 3.74 14.71 6.78
C PHE A 355 3.03 15.36 7.98
N GLY A 356 2.49 16.55 7.80
CA GLY A 356 1.90 17.35 8.85
C GLY A 356 2.88 18.33 9.47
N PHE A 357 2.50 19.61 9.49
CA PHE A 357 3.31 20.68 10.08
C PHE A 357 3.71 20.38 11.53
N LEU A 358 2.74 19.97 12.36
CA LEU A 358 2.98 19.64 13.76
C LEU A 358 3.85 18.38 13.93
N THR A 359 3.66 17.39 13.06
CA THR A 359 4.50 16.17 13.08
C THR A 359 5.97 16.51 12.84
N LEU A 360 6.25 17.34 11.83
CA LEU A 360 7.62 17.78 11.54
C LEU A 360 8.19 18.64 12.67
N GLY A 361 7.36 19.50 13.27
CA GLY A 361 7.74 20.26 14.45
C GLY A 361 8.12 19.37 15.65
N PHE A 362 7.34 18.32 15.89
CA PHE A 362 7.67 17.33 16.91
C PHE A 362 8.92 16.53 16.55
N ALA A 363 9.10 16.13 15.29
CA ALA A 363 10.31 15.42 14.87
C ALA A 363 11.56 16.28 15.08
N LEU A 364 11.51 17.56 14.72
CA LEU A 364 12.58 18.52 14.99
C LEU A 364 12.84 18.65 16.50
N ALA A 365 11.78 18.74 17.31
CA ALA A 365 11.92 18.75 18.78
C ALA A 365 12.60 17.47 19.30
N GLY A 366 12.37 16.33 18.66
CA GLY A 366 13.06 15.07 18.97
C GLY A 366 14.56 15.12 18.68
N VAL A 367 14.95 15.67 17.54
CA VAL A 367 16.35 15.87 17.15
C VAL A 367 17.05 16.85 18.11
N VAL A 368 16.41 18.01 18.37
CA VAL A 368 16.92 19.01 19.31
C VAL A 368 17.02 18.44 20.72
N GLY A 369 15.98 17.72 21.17
CA GLY A 369 15.97 17.07 22.47
C GLY A 369 17.14 16.10 22.64
N TRP A 370 17.37 15.25 21.66
CA TRP A 370 18.53 14.35 21.67
C TRP A 370 19.86 15.11 21.75
N ALA A 371 20.03 16.16 20.94
CA ALA A 371 21.26 16.93 20.91
C ALA A 371 21.54 17.62 22.26
N LEU A 372 20.52 18.17 22.93
CA LEU A 372 20.61 18.79 24.23
C LEU A 372 20.89 17.77 25.36
N LEU A 373 20.14 16.65 25.36
CA LEU A 373 20.30 15.59 26.38
C LEU A 373 21.65 14.88 26.27
N ARG A 374 22.23 14.78 25.07
CA ARG A 374 23.60 14.28 24.89
C ARG A 374 24.65 15.14 25.60
N ARG A 375 24.42 16.45 25.64
CA ARG A 375 25.33 17.39 26.32
C ARG A 375 25.13 17.44 27.84
N ARG A 376 23.96 16.99 28.32
CA ARG A 376 23.60 17.00 29.74
C ARG A 376 23.01 15.63 30.15
N PRO A 377 23.85 14.62 30.39
CA PRO A 377 23.41 13.25 30.68
C PRO A 377 22.52 13.13 31.92
N GLN A 378 22.66 14.04 32.90
CA GLN A 378 21.83 14.06 34.10
C GLN A 378 20.36 14.39 33.76
N ASP A 379 20.10 15.29 32.81
CA ASP A 379 18.77 15.63 32.35
C ASP A 379 18.15 14.47 31.56
N ALA A 380 18.96 13.66 30.86
CA ALA A 380 18.54 12.48 30.16
C ALA A 380 18.00 11.38 31.10
N LEU A 381 18.63 11.22 32.28
CA LEU A 381 18.15 10.30 33.32
C LEU A 381 16.79 10.73 33.88
N GLN A 382 16.54 12.02 34.03
CA GLN A 382 15.26 12.57 34.47
C GLN A 382 14.15 12.44 33.39
N ALA A 383 14.51 12.45 32.11
CA ALA A 383 13.56 12.27 31.02
C ALA A 383 12.95 10.86 30.96
N GLY A 384 13.59 9.86 31.57
CA GLY A 384 13.05 8.49 31.73
C GLY A 384 13.01 7.66 30.44
N ALA A 385 13.07 8.26 29.27
CA ALA A 385 13.09 7.59 27.97
C ALA A 385 14.52 7.19 27.57
N ASP A 386 14.62 6.16 26.73
CA ASP A 386 15.89 5.66 26.21
C ASP A 386 16.14 6.26 24.81
N TRP A 387 16.99 7.25 24.73
CA TRP A 387 17.33 8.03 23.52
C TRP A 387 18.45 7.41 22.68
N SER A 388 18.94 6.24 23.04
CA SER A 388 20.12 5.63 22.39
C SER A 388 19.92 5.31 20.90
N ASP A 389 18.69 5.21 20.43
CA ASP A 389 18.38 4.94 19.02
C ASP A 389 18.16 6.20 18.18
N THR A 390 18.04 7.38 18.80
CA THR A 390 17.74 8.61 18.07
C THR A 390 18.76 8.91 16.97
N PRO A 391 20.11 8.74 17.18
CA PRO A 391 21.07 8.98 16.11
C PRO A 391 20.90 8.02 14.92
N PHE A 392 20.47 6.78 15.16
CA PHE A 392 20.13 5.85 14.08
C PHE A 392 18.97 6.41 13.24
N TRP A 393 17.89 6.87 13.87
CA TRP A 393 16.72 7.38 13.15
C TRP A 393 17.01 8.69 12.42
N ILE A 394 17.87 9.56 12.96
CA ILE A 394 18.33 10.78 12.26
C ILE A 394 19.13 10.38 11.00
N GLY A 395 20.10 9.47 11.15
CA GLY A 395 20.91 8.99 10.04
C GLY A 395 20.09 8.26 8.98
N ALA A 396 19.15 7.40 9.41
CA ALA A 396 18.24 6.70 8.53
C ALA A 396 17.34 7.68 7.75
N ALA A 397 16.73 8.67 8.43
CA ALA A 397 15.90 9.69 7.78
C ALA A 397 16.70 10.46 6.71
N ALA A 398 17.93 10.90 7.02
CA ALA A 398 18.79 11.57 6.06
C ALA A 398 19.13 10.68 4.84
N LEU A 399 19.50 9.42 5.10
CA LEU A 399 19.86 8.46 4.04
C LEU A 399 18.65 8.16 3.13
N VAL A 400 17.50 7.84 3.69
CA VAL A 400 16.31 7.52 2.88
C VAL A 400 15.78 8.74 2.14
N TYR A 401 15.92 9.94 2.69
CA TYR A 401 15.61 11.18 1.97
C TYR A 401 16.51 11.36 0.74
N LEU A 402 17.82 11.17 0.89
CA LEU A 402 18.75 11.22 -0.25
C LEU A 402 18.41 10.15 -1.30
N CYS A 403 17.99 8.96 -0.89
CA CYS A 403 17.51 7.93 -1.80
C CYS A 403 16.22 8.35 -2.51
N ALA A 404 15.28 8.99 -1.81
CA ALA A 404 14.01 9.46 -2.39
C ALA A 404 14.21 10.51 -3.49
N LEU A 405 15.22 11.38 -3.36
CA LEU A 405 15.58 12.36 -4.39
C LEU A 405 16.01 11.70 -5.72
N GLY A 406 16.41 10.43 -5.68
CA GLY A 406 16.65 9.62 -6.88
C GLY A 406 17.55 10.30 -7.91
N GLY A 407 17.04 10.44 -9.14
CA GLY A 407 17.75 11.05 -10.27
C GLY A 407 18.10 12.53 -10.10
N PHE A 408 17.52 13.23 -9.13
CA PHE A 408 17.85 14.62 -8.81
C PHE A 408 19.16 14.76 -8.02
N THR A 409 19.76 13.66 -7.58
CA THR A 409 21.06 13.67 -6.88
C THR A 409 22.02 12.65 -7.45
N PRO A 410 23.34 12.91 -7.46
CA PRO A 410 24.32 11.92 -7.85
C PRO A 410 24.40 10.72 -6.88
N PHE A 411 23.87 10.88 -5.66
CA PHE A 411 23.89 9.86 -4.63
C PHE A 411 23.19 8.57 -5.07
N TYR A 412 22.07 8.67 -5.82
CA TYR A 412 21.32 7.51 -6.27
C TYR A 412 22.11 6.59 -7.22
N ARG A 413 23.19 7.09 -7.85
CA ARG A 413 24.11 6.26 -8.64
C ARG A 413 24.76 5.15 -7.80
N LEU A 414 24.95 5.40 -6.50
CA LEU A 414 25.45 4.37 -5.56
C LEU A 414 24.41 3.26 -5.36
N VAL A 415 23.13 3.63 -5.21
CA VAL A 415 22.03 2.65 -5.12
C VAL A 415 21.91 1.85 -6.40
N PHE A 416 21.95 2.53 -7.55
CA PHE A 416 21.89 1.90 -8.88
C PHE A 416 23.05 0.92 -9.14
N ALA A 417 24.23 1.17 -8.57
CA ALA A 417 25.41 0.32 -8.70
C ALA A 417 25.41 -0.91 -7.80
N LEU A 418 24.49 -0.98 -6.80
CA LEU A 418 24.36 -2.16 -5.93
C LEU A 418 23.78 -3.34 -6.71
N PRO A 419 24.07 -4.59 -6.33
CA PRO A 419 23.38 -5.76 -6.89
C PRO A 419 21.87 -5.57 -6.80
N PHE A 420 21.16 -5.73 -7.90
CA PHE A 420 19.70 -5.49 -8.04
C PHE A 420 19.25 -4.03 -7.83
N GLY A 421 20.16 -3.07 -7.62
CA GLY A 421 19.83 -1.67 -7.44
C GLY A 421 19.21 -1.04 -8.70
N ASP A 422 19.60 -1.55 -9.86
CA ASP A 422 19.05 -1.20 -11.18
C ASP A 422 17.64 -1.77 -11.44
N GLN A 423 17.09 -2.56 -10.51
CA GLN A 423 15.72 -3.08 -10.55
C GLN A 423 14.76 -2.30 -9.64
N ILE A 424 15.29 -1.44 -8.76
CA ILE A 424 14.48 -0.61 -7.87
C ILE A 424 14.01 0.62 -8.64
N ARG A 425 12.72 0.64 -8.97
CA ARG A 425 12.04 1.76 -9.63
C ARG A 425 11.33 2.66 -8.63
N CYS A 426 11.07 3.91 -9.01
CA CYS A 426 10.31 4.87 -8.23
C CYS A 426 11.00 5.22 -6.89
N PRO A 427 12.07 6.03 -6.91
CA PRO A 427 12.78 6.43 -5.69
C PRO A 427 11.90 7.10 -4.63
N VAL A 428 10.79 7.72 -5.03
CA VAL A 428 9.81 8.28 -4.08
C VAL A 428 9.30 7.25 -3.07
N LYS A 429 9.39 5.94 -3.36
CA LYS A 429 9.07 4.87 -2.41
C LYS A 429 9.85 4.95 -1.09
N PHE A 430 11.06 5.54 -1.11
CA PHE A 430 11.81 5.78 0.11
C PHE A 430 11.13 6.76 1.07
N VAL A 431 10.15 7.54 0.61
CA VAL A 431 9.34 8.41 1.45
C VAL A 431 8.58 7.62 2.52
N HIS A 432 8.15 6.39 2.25
CA HIS A 432 7.54 5.53 3.28
C HIS A 432 8.45 5.29 4.48
N LEU A 433 9.75 5.07 4.20
CA LEU A 433 10.73 4.88 5.26
C LEU A 433 10.99 6.19 5.99
N LEU A 434 10.97 7.30 5.25
CA LEU A 434 11.15 8.64 5.82
C LEU A 434 9.98 8.99 6.75
N GLU A 435 8.75 8.68 6.38
CA GLU A 435 7.56 8.85 7.23
C GLU A 435 7.69 8.07 8.54
N PHE A 436 8.13 6.82 8.46
CA PHE A 436 8.37 6.01 9.66
C PHE A 436 9.44 6.62 10.57
N CYS A 437 10.59 7.01 10.00
CA CYS A 437 11.66 7.68 10.76
C CYS A 437 11.15 8.97 11.41
N THR A 438 10.40 9.78 10.66
CA THR A 438 9.82 11.05 11.12
C THR A 438 8.84 10.83 12.27
N ALA A 439 7.97 9.82 12.18
CA ALA A 439 7.00 9.47 13.22
C ALA A 439 7.70 9.03 14.52
N VAL A 440 8.76 8.24 14.41
CA VAL A 440 9.57 7.83 15.56
C VAL A 440 10.24 9.04 16.21
N LEU A 441 10.86 9.92 15.41
CA LEU A 441 11.47 11.16 15.90
C LEU A 441 10.42 12.09 16.51
N ALA A 442 9.22 12.18 15.93
CA ALA A 442 8.12 12.97 16.50
C ALA A 442 7.68 12.43 17.87
N GLY A 443 7.61 11.10 18.03
CA GLY A 443 7.36 10.48 19.33
C GLY A 443 8.43 10.87 20.38
N PHE A 444 9.71 10.85 20.01
CA PHE A 444 10.78 11.36 20.89
C PHE A 444 10.61 12.85 21.17
N GLY A 445 10.18 13.64 20.19
CA GLY A 445 9.94 15.09 20.39
C GLY A 445 8.83 15.38 21.38
N VAL A 446 7.70 14.67 21.27
CA VAL A 446 6.62 14.76 22.27
C VAL A 446 7.14 14.39 23.67
N GLU A 447 7.97 13.35 23.78
CA GLU A 447 8.58 12.98 25.05
C GLU A 447 9.52 14.05 25.60
N PHE A 448 10.34 14.66 24.73
CA PHE A 448 11.22 15.77 25.10
C PHE A 448 10.43 16.97 25.63
N LEU A 449 9.42 17.42 24.89
CA LEU A 449 8.59 18.56 25.31
C LEU A 449 7.86 18.28 26.62
N ARG A 450 7.31 17.06 26.77
CA ARG A 450 6.68 16.61 28.02
C ARG A 450 7.66 16.65 29.20
N ALA A 451 8.88 16.13 29.01
CA ALA A 451 9.88 16.10 30.07
C ALA A 451 10.38 17.51 30.41
N ARG A 452 10.64 18.34 29.38
CA ARG A 452 11.24 19.69 29.54
C ARG A 452 10.28 20.69 30.17
N PHE A 453 8.98 20.61 29.79
CA PHE A 453 7.99 21.61 30.23
C PHE A 453 6.99 21.06 31.24
N GLY A 454 6.89 19.73 31.38
CA GLY A 454 5.89 19.08 32.23
C GLY A 454 6.31 18.96 33.71
N ALA A 455 7.59 19.17 34.04
CA ALA A 455 8.05 19.11 35.41
C ALA A 455 7.35 20.17 36.28
N GLY A 456 6.53 19.73 37.23
CA GLY A 456 5.72 20.59 38.09
C GLY A 456 4.53 21.30 37.43
N ARG A 457 4.21 20.99 36.15
CA ARG A 457 3.13 21.66 35.40
C ARG A 457 2.13 20.65 34.86
N ALA A 458 1.06 20.38 35.60
CA ALA A 458 0.03 19.38 35.25
C ALA A 458 -0.71 19.68 33.92
N TRP A 459 -0.76 20.93 33.46
CA TRP A 459 -1.44 21.35 32.25
C TRP A 459 -0.71 20.97 30.95
N VAL A 460 0.61 20.70 31.00
CA VAL A 460 1.42 20.43 29.79
C VAL A 460 0.94 19.16 29.07
N ALA A 461 0.66 18.09 29.78
CA ALA A 461 0.21 16.85 29.16
C ALA A 461 -1.17 16.97 28.47
N PRO A 462 -2.20 17.60 29.08
CA PRO A 462 -3.45 17.93 28.39
C PRO A 462 -3.26 18.80 27.13
N VAL A 463 -2.46 19.84 27.20
CA VAL A 463 -2.18 20.72 26.04
C VAL A 463 -1.52 19.94 24.92
N LEU A 464 -0.50 19.15 25.21
CA LEU A 464 0.13 18.29 24.20
C LEU A 464 -0.87 17.27 23.62
N ALA A 465 -1.79 16.73 24.42
CA ALA A 465 -2.81 15.83 23.93
C ALA A 465 -3.76 16.53 22.94
N VAL A 466 -4.18 17.77 23.21
CA VAL A 466 -4.99 18.58 22.30
C VAL A 466 -4.22 18.88 21.00
N VAL A 467 -2.95 19.31 21.10
CA VAL A 467 -2.13 19.57 19.92
C VAL A 467 -1.94 18.31 19.05
N LEU A 468 -1.76 17.15 19.69
CA LEU A 468 -1.68 15.87 18.98
C LEU A 468 -3.01 15.48 18.32
N ALA A 469 -4.14 15.74 18.98
CA ALA A 469 -5.45 15.53 18.37
C ALA A 469 -5.65 16.45 17.15
N LEU A 470 -5.29 17.72 17.26
CA LEU A 470 -5.33 18.66 16.12
C LEU A 470 -4.44 18.18 14.97
N ASN A 471 -3.25 17.65 15.26
CA ASN A 471 -2.38 17.06 14.23
C ASN A 471 -3.03 15.86 13.54
N VAL A 472 -3.71 14.98 14.29
CA VAL A 472 -4.44 13.83 13.73
C VAL A 472 -5.54 14.31 12.77
N PHE A 473 -6.33 15.32 13.16
CA PHE A 473 -7.39 15.86 12.31
C PHE A 473 -6.88 16.64 11.12
N ASP A 474 -5.72 17.32 11.24
CA ASP A 474 -5.10 18.00 10.11
C ASP A 474 -4.62 17.00 9.04
N LEU A 475 -4.00 15.89 9.44
CA LEU A 475 -3.63 14.81 8.54
C LEU A 475 -4.87 14.19 7.88
N ALA A 476 -5.88 13.83 8.68
CA ALA A 476 -7.12 13.23 8.19
C ALA A 476 -7.86 14.14 7.19
N ARG A 477 -7.82 15.45 7.39
CA ARG A 477 -8.40 16.44 6.47
C ARG A 477 -7.74 16.41 5.09
N VAL A 478 -6.42 16.22 5.05
CA VAL A 478 -5.69 16.09 3.78
C VAL A 478 -5.99 14.77 3.12
N ASP A 479 -5.97 13.66 3.89
CA ASP A 479 -6.23 12.31 3.40
C ASP A 479 -7.63 12.18 2.77
N ALA A 480 -8.64 12.79 3.39
CA ALA A 480 -10.02 12.77 2.90
C ALA A 480 -10.18 13.34 1.48
N LYS A 481 -9.29 14.24 1.05
CA LYS A 481 -9.30 14.80 -0.30
C LYS A 481 -8.85 13.81 -1.39
N TYR A 482 -8.18 12.73 -1.00
CA TYR A 482 -7.68 11.72 -1.93
C TYR A 482 -8.59 10.50 -2.03
N LEU A 483 -9.70 10.46 -1.30
CA LEU A 483 -10.63 9.35 -1.32
C LEU A 483 -11.68 9.56 -2.42
N ALA A 484 -11.45 8.98 -3.59
CA ALA A 484 -12.48 8.83 -4.60
C ALA A 484 -13.35 7.63 -4.27
N VAL A 485 -14.67 7.76 -4.43
CA VAL A 485 -15.65 6.71 -4.13
C VAL A 485 -16.60 6.52 -5.30
N GLN A 486 -17.11 5.29 -5.46
CA GLN A 486 -18.16 4.94 -6.44
C GLN A 486 -19.30 4.18 -5.77
N ASP A 487 -20.45 4.12 -6.44
CA ASP A 487 -21.59 3.34 -5.97
C ASP A 487 -21.29 1.84 -5.95
N VAL A 488 -21.63 1.17 -4.86
CA VAL A 488 -21.59 -0.29 -4.75
C VAL A 488 -22.49 -0.94 -5.80
N ALA A 489 -23.61 -0.30 -6.14
CA ALA A 489 -24.53 -0.78 -7.16
C ALA A 489 -23.87 -1.00 -8.52
N PHE A 490 -22.96 -0.09 -8.93
CA PHE A 490 -22.21 -0.26 -10.19
C PHE A 490 -21.33 -1.52 -10.16
N GLN A 491 -20.66 -1.75 -9.06
CA GLN A 491 -19.80 -2.92 -8.91
C GLN A 491 -20.60 -4.22 -8.87
N ARG A 492 -21.74 -4.23 -8.18
CA ARG A 492 -22.66 -5.38 -8.17
C ARG A 492 -23.16 -5.68 -9.57
N ALA A 493 -23.58 -4.65 -10.31
CA ALA A 493 -24.02 -4.82 -11.70
C ALA A 493 -22.92 -5.40 -12.61
N ALA A 494 -21.66 -4.94 -12.43
CA ALA A 494 -20.52 -5.50 -13.16
C ALA A 494 -20.29 -6.98 -12.83
N ASN A 495 -20.39 -7.36 -11.56
CA ASN A 495 -20.25 -8.75 -11.12
C ASN A 495 -21.39 -9.64 -11.59
N GLU A 496 -22.62 -9.17 -11.54
CA GLU A 496 -23.78 -9.89 -12.04
C GLU A 496 -23.67 -10.13 -13.55
N ALA A 497 -23.30 -9.09 -14.32
CA ALA A 497 -23.05 -9.21 -15.75
C ALA A 497 -21.94 -10.23 -16.06
N ALA A 498 -20.86 -10.22 -15.28
CA ALA A 498 -19.76 -11.16 -15.42
C ALA A 498 -20.18 -12.60 -15.12
N ALA A 499 -20.99 -12.81 -14.09
CA ALA A 499 -21.53 -14.11 -13.72
C ALA A 499 -22.49 -14.65 -14.81
N ASP A 500 -23.36 -13.78 -15.35
CA ASP A 500 -24.27 -14.13 -16.43
C ASP A 500 -23.51 -14.57 -17.70
N VAL A 501 -22.49 -13.80 -18.10
CA VAL A 501 -21.64 -14.16 -19.26
C VAL A 501 -20.90 -15.47 -19.03
N ALA A 502 -20.38 -15.70 -17.81
CA ALA A 502 -19.72 -16.96 -17.47
C ALA A 502 -20.68 -18.14 -17.57
N GLN A 503 -21.96 -18.00 -17.12
CA GLN A 503 -23.01 -19.02 -17.25
C GLN A 503 -23.39 -19.27 -18.70
N LEU A 504 -23.29 -18.26 -19.56
CA LEU A 504 -23.54 -18.40 -21.01
C LEU A 504 -22.36 -19.06 -21.77
N GLY A 505 -21.41 -19.63 -21.07
CA GLY A 505 -20.28 -20.35 -21.64
C GLY A 505 -19.04 -19.46 -21.86
N GLY A 506 -19.03 -18.23 -21.30
CA GLY A 506 -17.90 -17.32 -21.41
C GLY A 506 -17.63 -16.86 -22.85
N GLY A 507 -16.40 -16.44 -23.09
CA GLY A 507 -15.94 -15.93 -24.38
C GLY A 507 -15.16 -14.63 -24.17
N LYS A 508 -14.71 -14.00 -25.26
CA LYS A 508 -14.07 -12.70 -25.17
C LYS A 508 -15.10 -11.59 -25.04
N VAL A 509 -14.85 -10.69 -24.10
CA VAL A 509 -15.70 -9.54 -23.80
C VAL A 509 -14.92 -8.26 -24.14
N PHE A 510 -15.45 -7.45 -25.03
CA PHE A 510 -14.93 -6.13 -25.27
C PHE A 510 -15.52 -5.14 -24.26
N VAL A 511 -14.65 -4.45 -23.51
CA VAL A 511 -15.06 -3.46 -22.53
C VAL A 511 -14.95 -2.07 -23.17
N ALA A 512 -16.07 -1.57 -23.68
CA ALA A 512 -16.17 -0.27 -24.34
C ALA A 512 -16.38 0.87 -23.31
N MET A 513 -15.57 0.87 -22.26
CA MET A 513 -15.58 1.90 -21.22
C MET A 513 -14.14 2.35 -20.96
N PRO A 514 -13.89 3.68 -20.88
CA PRO A 514 -12.59 4.16 -20.44
C PRO A 514 -12.24 3.60 -19.04
N PRO A 515 -10.98 3.25 -18.81
CA PRO A 515 -10.54 2.77 -17.48
C PRO A 515 -10.95 3.69 -16.34
N GLN A 516 -10.94 5.02 -16.59
CA GLN A 516 -11.29 6.06 -15.63
C GLN A 516 -12.80 6.11 -15.29
N GLU A 517 -13.65 5.60 -16.19
CA GLU A 517 -15.12 5.56 -16.01
C GLU A 517 -15.63 4.22 -15.45
N GLY A 518 -14.73 3.37 -14.99
CA GLY A 518 -15.08 2.07 -14.43
C GLY A 518 -14.76 0.86 -15.32
N GLY A 519 -14.18 1.06 -16.50
CA GLY A 519 -13.82 -0.02 -17.43
C GLY A 519 -12.92 -1.08 -16.79
N ARG A 520 -12.00 -0.69 -15.95
CA ARG A 520 -11.15 -1.63 -15.18
C ARG A 520 -11.97 -2.48 -14.20
N VAL A 521 -12.91 -1.87 -13.46
CA VAL A 521 -13.79 -2.60 -12.54
C VAL A 521 -14.56 -3.67 -13.27
N VAL A 522 -15.07 -3.34 -14.44
CA VAL A 522 -15.77 -4.28 -15.32
C VAL A 522 -14.81 -5.39 -15.76
N ALA A 523 -13.66 -5.04 -16.33
CA ALA A 523 -12.68 -6.01 -16.82
C ALA A 523 -12.24 -6.99 -15.72
N GLU A 524 -11.99 -6.49 -14.53
CA GLU A 524 -11.60 -7.31 -13.40
C GLU A 524 -12.75 -8.20 -12.90
N SER A 525 -13.98 -7.69 -12.85
CA SER A 525 -15.17 -8.48 -12.52
C SER A 525 -15.32 -9.67 -13.47
N PHE A 526 -15.11 -9.45 -14.76
CA PHE A 526 -15.13 -10.52 -15.76
C PHE A 526 -13.97 -11.50 -15.56
N GLY A 527 -12.77 -11.02 -15.31
CA GLY A 527 -11.58 -11.86 -15.03
C GLY A 527 -11.78 -12.79 -13.83
N LEU A 528 -12.46 -12.34 -12.77
CA LEU A 528 -12.78 -13.18 -11.61
C LEU A 528 -13.73 -14.34 -11.91
N HIS A 529 -14.61 -14.15 -12.87
CA HIS A 529 -15.50 -15.19 -13.36
C HIS A 529 -14.87 -16.04 -14.47
N GLY A 530 -13.55 -15.86 -14.73
CA GLY A 530 -12.82 -16.62 -15.75
C GLY A 530 -13.15 -16.21 -17.18
N VAL A 531 -13.71 -15.01 -17.38
CA VAL A 531 -14.07 -14.47 -18.68
C VAL A 531 -12.95 -13.54 -19.16
N GLU A 532 -12.44 -13.77 -20.37
CA GLU A 532 -11.39 -12.97 -20.99
C GLU A 532 -11.96 -11.63 -21.47
N THR A 533 -11.31 -10.53 -21.05
CA THR A 533 -11.64 -9.18 -21.54
C THR A 533 -10.61 -8.67 -22.51
N VAL A 534 -11.05 -7.91 -23.51
CA VAL A 534 -10.21 -7.30 -24.55
C VAL A 534 -10.49 -5.80 -24.63
N GLU A 535 -9.43 -5.02 -24.88
CA GLU A 535 -9.52 -3.57 -25.05
C GLU A 535 -9.56 -3.16 -26.53
N ASP A 536 -9.17 -4.07 -27.44
CA ASP A 536 -9.21 -3.85 -28.88
C ASP A 536 -10.59 -4.29 -29.43
N PRO A 537 -11.38 -3.35 -29.99
CA PRO A 537 -12.66 -3.69 -30.59
C PRO A 537 -12.55 -4.60 -31.83
N ASN A 538 -11.36 -4.69 -32.41
CA ASN A 538 -11.09 -5.56 -33.58
C ASN A 538 -10.54 -6.94 -33.18
N ALA A 539 -10.41 -7.22 -31.88
CA ALA A 539 -9.94 -8.52 -31.43
C ALA A 539 -10.83 -9.65 -31.98
N PRO A 540 -10.24 -10.77 -32.44
CA PRO A 540 -11.01 -11.89 -32.94
C PRO A 540 -11.83 -12.54 -31.83
N ASP A 541 -12.98 -13.08 -32.19
CA ASP A 541 -13.87 -13.89 -31.31
C ASP A 541 -14.52 -13.12 -30.15
N ILE A 542 -14.76 -11.81 -30.30
CA ILE A 542 -15.56 -11.04 -29.35
C ILE A 542 -16.99 -11.55 -29.38
N ARG A 543 -17.49 -12.05 -28.23
CA ARG A 543 -18.86 -12.54 -28.06
C ARG A 543 -19.79 -11.53 -27.41
N PHE A 544 -19.25 -10.69 -26.51
CA PHE A 544 -20.02 -9.72 -25.74
C PHE A 544 -19.34 -8.36 -25.77
N VAL A 545 -20.16 -7.32 -25.66
CA VAL A 545 -19.70 -5.94 -25.50
C VAL A 545 -20.30 -5.37 -24.24
N VAL A 546 -19.47 -4.82 -23.36
CA VAL A 546 -19.93 -4.08 -22.18
C VAL A 546 -19.58 -2.62 -22.38
N ALA A 547 -20.60 -1.76 -22.33
CA ALA A 547 -20.43 -0.33 -22.53
C ALA A 547 -21.07 0.48 -21.41
N GLY A 548 -20.47 1.63 -21.10
CA GLY A 548 -21.08 2.66 -20.23
C GLY A 548 -22.17 3.44 -20.98
N GLY A 549 -23.16 3.93 -20.24
CA GLY A 549 -24.30 4.64 -20.83
C GLY A 549 -23.99 5.89 -21.63
N THR A 550 -22.80 6.47 -21.46
CA THR A 550 -22.32 7.66 -22.19
C THR A 550 -21.44 7.30 -23.39
N THR A 551 -20.68 6.23 -23.33
CA THR A 551 -19.65 5.86 -24.30
C THR A 551 -20.23 5.37 -25.63
N LEU A 552 -21.38 4.72 -25.59
CA LEU A 552 -22.06 4.26 -26.84
C LEU A 552 -22.57 5.40 -27.72
N ARG A 553 -22.93 6.53 -27.14
CA ARG A 553 -23.43 7.70 -27.90
C ARG A 553 -22.33 8.42 -28.66
N ASP A 554 -21.09 8.37 -28.15
CA ASP A 554 -19.99 9.17 -28.67
C ASP A 554 -18.98 8.35 -29.50
N ASN A 555 -19.08 7.02 -29.49
CA ASN A 555 -18.14 6.15 -30.21
C ASN A 555 -18.69 5.74 -31.58
N LYS A 556 -18.62 6.66 -32.54
CA LYS A 556 -19.04 6.44 -33.94
C LYS A 556 -18.36 5.22 -34.61
N ALA A 557 -17.15 4.87 -34.18
CA ALA A 557 -16.42 3.71 -34.69
C ALA A 557 -17.06 2.39 -34.21
N LEU A 558 -17.48 2.35 -32.95
CA LEU A 558 -18.18 1.19 -32.39
C LEU A 558 -19.56 1.02 -33.02
N ASP A 559 -20.31 2.11 -33.19
CA ASP A 559 -21.60 2.11 -33.88
C ASP A 559 -21.47 1.63 -35.33
N ALA A 560 -20.47 2.08 -36.06
CA ALA A 560 -20.19 1.63 -37.43
C ALA A 560 -19.85 0.13 -37.49
N GLN A 561 -19.10 -0.39 -36.54
CA GLN A 561 -18.74 -1.80 -36.46
C GLN A 561 -19.92 -2.70 -36.06
N LEU A 562 -20.79 -2.21 -35.15
CA LEU A 562 -22.03 -2.90 -34.81
C LEU A 562 -23.01 -2.90 -35.97
N GLN A 563 -23.14 -1.78 -36.70
CA GLN A 563 -24.02 -1.67 -37.86
C GLN A 563 -23.52 -2.46 -39.09
N SER A 564 -22.19 -2.52 -39.26
CA SER A 564 -21.56 -3.28 -40.36
C SER A 564 -21.57 -4.80 -40.14
N GLY A 565 -21.98 -5.28 -38.94
CA GLY A 565 -21.89 -6.70 -38.58
C GLY A 565 -20.46 -7.23 -38.41
N ALA A 566 -19.47 -6.34 -38.44
CA ALA A 566 -18.07 -6.69 -38.17
C ALA A 566 -17.87 -7.17 -36.73
N LEU A 567 -18.62 -6.63 -35.78
CA LEU A 567 -18.75 -7.14 -34.42
C LEU A 567 -19.91 -8.14 -34.40
N LYS A 568 -19.61 -9.40 -34.52
CA LYS A 568 -20.58 -10.50 -34.29
C LYS A 568 -20.75 -10.70 -32.77
N SER A 569 -21.35 -9.73 -32.08
CA SER A 569 -21.59 -9.86 -30.66
C SER A 569 -22.87 -10.64 -30.38
N ALA A 570 -22.80 -11.61 -29.52
CA ALA A 570 -23.97 -12.38 -29.06
C ALA A 570 -24.83 -11.62 -28.04
N GLY A 571 -24.32 -10.56 -27.45
CA GLY A 571 -25.05 -9.73 -26.48
C GLY A 571 -24.33 -8.46 -26.12
N MET A 572 -25.08 -7.46 -25.71
CA MET A 572 -24.58 -6.16 -25.25
C MET A 572 -25.07 -5.85 -23.84
N TYR A 573 -24.17 -5.54 -22.94
CA TYR A 573 -24.48 -5.10 -21.59
C TYR A 573 -24.19 -3.61 -21.45
N THR A 574 -25.16 -2.86 -20.95
CA THR A 574 -24.99 -1.44 -20.65
C THR A 574 -24.97 -1.25 -19.15
N LEU A 575 -23.84 -0.76 -18.62
CA LEU A 575 -23.67 -0.41 -17.22
C LEU A 575 -23.71 1.11 -17.04
N SER A 576 -24.49 1.60 -16.09
CA SER A 576 -24.58 3.01 -15.76
C SER A 576 -24.26 3.23 -14.28
N ALA A 577 -23.51 4.28 -13.99
CA ALA A 577 -23.20 4.68 -12.62
C ALA A 577 -24.45 5.12 -11.81
N THR A 578 -25.51 5.57 -12.49
CA THR A 578 -26.69 6.14 -11.85
C THR A 578 -27.92 5.24 -11.80
N ASP A 579 -28.01 4.21 -12.70
CA ASP A 579 -29.19 3.37 -12.86
C ASP A 579 -28.88 1.86 -12.95
N GLY A 580 -27.78 1.41 -12.35
CA GLY A 580 -27.19 0.08 -12.55
C GLY A 580 -28.17 -1.10 -12.43
N VAL A 581 -29.08 -1.08 -11.46
CA VAL A 581 -30.02 -2.19 -11.23
C VAL A 581 -31.11 -2.24 -12.32
N ARG A 582 -31.66 -1.12 -12.71
CA ARG A 582 -32.78 -1.05 -13.66
C ARG A 582 -32.39 -1.43 -15.08
N ARG A 583 -31.15 -1.19 -15.48
CA ARG A 583 -30.65 -1.50 -16.83
C ARG A 583 -30.05 -2.90 -16.96
N ALA A 584 -29.56 -3.48 -15.87
CA ALA A 584 -29.22 -4.90 -15.85
C ALA A 584 -30.46 -5.77 -16.09
N GLU A 585 -31.62 -5.40 -15.50
CA GLU A 585 -32.90 -6.07 -15.79
C GLU A 585 -33.34 -5.86 -17.22
N GLN A 586 -33.15 -4.66 -17.80
CA GLN A 586 -33.47 -4.40 -19.21
C GLN A 586 -32.51 -5.14 -20.16
N ALA A 587 -31.24 -5.28 -19.82
CA ALA A 587 -30.28 -6.06 -20.59
C ALA A 587 -30.60 -7.56 -20.54
N ARG A 588 -31.03 -8.09 -19.38
CA ARG A 588 -31.53 -9.48 -19.26
C ARG A 588 -32.79 -9.72 -20.09
N ALA A 589 -33.72 -8.77 -20.06
CA ALA A 589 -34.93 -8.85 -20.88
C ALA A 589 -34.62 -8.78 -22.38
N MET A 590 -33.64 -7.96 -22.78
CA MET A 590 -33.20 -7.85 -24.17
C MET A 590 -32.42 -9.09 -24.66
N LEU A 591 -31.60 -9.70 -23.80
CA LEU A 591 -30.96 -11.00 -24.11
C LEU A 591 -31.96 -12.14 -24.23
N ALA A 592 -33.00 -12.14 -23.40
CA ALA A 592 -34.09 -13.10 -23.50
C ALA A 592 -34.94 -12.92 -24.79
N LEU A 593 -35.07 -11.67 -25.26
CA LEU A 593 -35.79 -11.36 -26.53
C LEU A 593 -34.96 -11.68 -27.77
N LEU A 594 -33.63 -11.61 -27.70
CA LEU A 594 -32.75 -11.86 -28.85
C LEU A 594 -32.57 -13.35 -29.19
N GLN A 595 -33.19 -14.29 -28.44
CA GLN A 595 -33.10 -15.74 -28.65
C GLN A 595 -31.83 -16.13 -29.40
N VAL A 596 -30.69 -15.91 -28.78
CA VAL A 596 -29.39 -16.25 -29.36
C VAL A 596 -29.43 -17.76 -29.57
N ALA A 597 -29.46 -18.20 -30.83
CA ALA A 597 -29.26 -19.61 -31.16
C ALA A 597 -27.96 -20.04 -30.46
N ALA A 598 -28.10 -20.89 -29.47
CA ALA A 598 -26.98 -21.36 -28.68
C ALA A 598 -25.97 -21.99 -29.61
N VAL A 599 -24.91 -21.30 -29.92
CA VAL A 599 -23.67 -21.93 -30.38
C VAL A 599 -23.28 -22.87 -29.24
N PRO A 600 -23.13 -24.19 -29.48
CA PRO A 600 -22.79 -25.12 -28.43
C PRO A 600 -21.57 -24.58 -27.72
N ALA A 601 -21.72 -24.33 -26.42
CA ALA A 601 -20.63 -23.83 -25.60
C ALA A 601 -19.44 -24.78 -25.79
N PRO A 602 -18.23 -24.27 -26.07
CA PRO A 602 -17.05 -25.12 -26.00
C PRO A 602 -17.07 -25.77 -24.63
N ALA A 603 -16.82 -27.08 -24.57
CA ALA A 603 -16.80 -27.81 -23.30
C ALA A 603 -16.03 -26.99 -22.27
N PRO A 604 -16.58 -26.80 -21.05
CA PRO A 604 -15.91 -25.97 -20.05
C PRO A 604 -14.49 -26.48 -19.95
N LYS A 605 -13.53 -25.60 -20.19
CA LYS A 605 -12.10 -25.92 -19.92
C LYS A 605 -12.07 -26.36 -18.47
N GLU A 606 -11.77 -27.65 -18.24
CA GLU A 606 -11.59 -28.15 -16.89
C GLU A 606 -10.70 -27.17 -16.16
N ALA A 607 -11.18 -26.66 -15.03
CA ALA A 607 -10.38 -25.80 -14.19
C ALA A 607 -9.07 -26.54 -13.95
N PRO A 608 -7.90 -25.93 -14.18
CA PRO A 608 -6.64 -26.61 -14.05
C PRO A 608 -6.59 -27.30 -12.68
N ALA A 609 -6.27 -28.58 -12.67
CA ALA A 609 -6.25 -29.37 -11.45
C ALA A 609 -5.46 -28.61 -10.38
N PRO A 610 -5.99 -28.49 -9.18
CA PRO A 610 -5.36 -27.67 -8.14
C PRO A 610 -3.95 -28.14 -7.92
N ASP A 611 -2.99 -27.22 -8.00
CA ASP A 611 -1.57 -27.51 -7.80
C ASP A 611 -1.36 -28.00 -6.36
N ARG A 612 -1.22 -29.31 -6.19
CA ARG A 612 -1.05 -29.95 -4.88
C ARG A 612 0.13 -29.37 -4.09
N ALA A 613 1.20 -28.95 -4.80
CA ALA A 613 2.35 -28.35 -4.16
C ALA A 613 1.98 -26.98 -3.56
N LYS A 614 1.26 -26.13 -4.31
CA LYS A 614 0.76 -24.85 -3.79
C LYS A 614 -0.17 -25.03 -2.61
N GLN A 615 -1.11 -25.99 -2.67
CA GLN A 615 -2.01 -26.29 -1.56
C GLN A 615 -1.24 -26.71 -0.31
N LEU A 616 -0.24 -27.58 -0.44
CA LEU A 616 0.60 -28.01 0.70
C LEU A 616 1.38 -26.83 1.29
N LEU A 617 1.97 -25.98 0.46
CA LEU A 617 2.71 -24.80 0.91
C LEU A 617 1.82 -23.83 1.69
N THR A 618 0.60 -23.59 1.21
CA THR A 618 -0.38 -22.75 1.89
C THR A 618 -0.83 -23.35 3.22
N LEU A 619 -1.08 -24.66 3.28
CA LEU A 619 -1.42 -25.34 4.53
C LEU A 619 -0.30 -25.22 5.57
N LEU A 620 0.95 -25.44 5.17
CA LEU A 620 2.11 -25.27 6.04
C LEU A 620 2.24 -23.82 6.55
N SER A 621 2.00 -22.84 5.69
CA SER A 621 1.99 -21.41 6.07
C SER A 621 0.90 -21.11 7.11
N VAL A 622 -0.33 -21.61 6.92
CA VAL A 622 -1.44 -21.45 7.87
C VAL A 622 -1.09 -22.09 9.22
N LEU A 623 -0.59 -23.31 9.21
CA LEU A 623 -0.19 -24.02 10.43
C LEU A 623 0.94 -23.28 11.17
N ALA A 624 1.95 -22.80 10.46
CA ALA A 624 3.04 -22.01 11.05
C ALA A 624 2.51 -20.70 11.65
N THR A 625 1.62 -19.99 10.95
CA THR A 625 0.97 -18.77 11.43
C THR A 625 0.18 -19.03 12.72
N CYS A 626 -0.69 -20.04 12.72
CA CYS A 626 -1.49 -20.43 13.91
C CYS A 626 -0.60 -20.86 15.08
N GLY A 627 0.45 -21.63 14.82
CA GLY A 627 1.41 -22.08 15.82
C GLY A 627 2.15 -20.91 16.47
N ILE A 628 2.67 -19.98 15.69
CA ILE A 628 3.39 -18.78 16.19
C ILE A 628 2.43 -17.86 16.97
N ALA A 629 1.22 -17.63 16.46
CA ALA A 629 0.20 -16.83 17.12
C ALA A 629 -0.23 -17.47 18.44
N GLY A 630 -0.52 -18.77 18.45
CA GLY A 630 -0.88 -19.55 19.64
C GLY A 630 0.22 -19.52 20.70
N TRP A 631 1.47 -19.70 20.31
CA TRP A 631 2.61 -19.57 21.23
C TRP A 631 2.76 -18.18 21.81
N GLY A 632 2.54 -17.13 21.00
CA GLY A 632 2.50 -15.74 21.44
C GLY A 632 1.42 -15.49 22.50
N LEU A 633 0.19 -15.97 22.25
CA LEU A 633 -0.97 -15.86 23.16
C LEU A 633 -0.79 -16.64 24.45
N ALA A 634 -0.32 -17.88 24.38
CA ALA A 634 -0.04 -18.72 25.58
C ALA A 634 0.99 -18.05 26.49
N ALA A 635 2.00 -17.42 25.92
CA ALA A 635 3.00 -16.68 26.67
C ALA A 635 2.49 -15.37 27.29
N LEU A 636 1.41 -14.78 26.75
CA LEU A 636 0.72 -13.64 27.38
C LEU A 636 -0.14 -14.10 28.57
N ARG A 637 -0.80 -15.26 28.47
CA ARG A 637 -1.59 -15.84 29.58
C ARG A 637 -0.72 -16.17 30.80
N ARG A 638 0.45 -16.81 30.63
CA ARG A 638 1.39 -17.14 31.73
C ARG A 638 1.96 -15.93 32.47
N ARG A 639 1.80 -14.70 31.98
CA ARG A 639 2.22 -13.48 32.66
C ARG A 639 1.12 -12.84 33.51
N ARG A 640 -0.12 -13.33 33.38
CA ARG A 640 -1.29 -12.80 34.11
C ARG A 640 -1.73 -13.68 35.28
N GLY A 641 -1.25 -14.91 35.38
CA GLY A 641 -1.27 -15.76 36.55
C GLY A 641 0.06 -15.67 37.31
#